data_fac35aebf85bc8ce5e75fbbfe6178e0f
#
_entry.id   fac35aebf85bc8ce5e75fbbfe6178e0f
#
_cell.length_a   1.000
_cell.length_b   1.000
_cell.length_c   1.000
_cell.angle_alpha   90.00
_cell.angle_beta   90.00
_cell.angle_gamma   90.00
#
_symmetry.space_group_name_H-M   'P 1'
#
loop_
_entity.id
_entity.type
_entity.pdbx_description
1 polymer ?
#
loop_
_entity_poly.entity_id
_entity_poly.type
_entity_poly.pdbx_seq_one_letter_code
_entity_poly.pdbx_strand_id
1 'polypeptide(L)'
;MHHLLKACAAAVLLLWSCNITADNRNGRWEVVTNSDHTVTLLCNGDTLLSRAASTARLDGRTVSSQSYRKQQVRTRRTQDPLGKALEIRIRHTDRALPQMEISYRLYDHGRFVTVQSTLSDKKGVSTNGLTPVAAEKQSLRPGGTARALFIPFDNDCWIRYASHPLGFGRLTSYEVTALYDNDTRRGWVFGSVDHDHWKSAVRLTSEDDRITGIVCEAGAADSLTRDVKEHGALYGRRVSSPRFLIGCFADWREGLECYGEANAAIAPPRHWEHAMPVGWNSWGALQFRLNYENASEVADYLRDRLQGNSFHTADNTLYVGLDSGWNAMSEEQLSAFTACCRANGQQAGIYWTPFTDWGCNPRQKMDHAEQYTFGDAYLYAHGQPQKLDGAYALDPTHPAVEQRMKYFSELFRRTGFTYVKMDFMTHGAMEADKWHNPEIRSGIEGYNYGMALLEKYFGNMYINLSISPVFPAHYANSRRIACDAWNKIKDTEYTLNATSYGWWQDRIYNYNDADHIVLREASEGENRARITSGIITGIYICGDDFSSGGPAESKSRAEKFLTNPRVNAAATGEAFRPVEGDGIRSEDQFVSRPRDGVTYYAVFNYSDKETRRTIDPRRLGLDPAAEYDFKELWSGEHLTLRRPAEISIPGKDVRFYAIRRR
;
A
#
# COMPACT_ATOMS: atom_id res chain seq x y z
N MET A 1 -51.68 34.59 -20.37
CA MET A 1 -50.38 34.38 -21.06
C MET A 1 -49.50 33.48 -20.19
N HIS A 2 -49.19 32.31 -20.73
CA HIS A 2 -48.72 31.09 -20.08
C HIS A 2 -47.34 31.22 -19.48
N HIS A 3 -47.18 30.77 -18.22
CA HIS A 3 -45.93 30.26 -17.70
C HIS A 3 -46.09 28.79 -17.39
N LEU A 4 -45.46 27.96 -18.21
CA LEU A 4 -45.33 26.50 -17.97
C LEU A 4 -44.29 26.26 -16.88
N LEU A 5 -44.74 25.77 -15.72
CA LEU A 5 -43.93 25.10 -14.74
C LEU A 5 -43.58 23.69 -15.29
N LYS A 6 -42.33 23.46 -15.61
CA LYS A 6 -41.80 22.08 -15.77
C LYS A 6 -41.44 21.50 -14.40
N ALA A 7 -42.36 20.75 -13.85
CA ALA A 7 -42.10 19.85 -12.73
C ALA A 7 -41.35 18.64 -13.25
N CYS A 8 -40.09 18.46 -12.81
CA CYS A 8 -39.38 17.20 -12.96
C CYS A 8 -40.00 16.18 -11.99
N ALA A 9 -40.93 15.38 -12.47
CA ALA A 9 -41.42 14.22 -11.75
C ALA A 9 -40.33 13.13 -11.77
N ALA A 10 -39.75 12.83 -10.61
CA ALA A 10 -38.96 11.62 -10.42
C ALA A 10 -39.90 10.42 -10.49
N ALA A 11 -39.95 9.74 -11.63
CA ALA A 11 -40.76 8.53 -11.80
C ALA A 11 -40.15 7.43 -10.92
N VAL A 12 -40.82 7.10 -9.82
CA VAL A 12 -40.58 5.90 -9.01
C VAL A 12 -41.26 4.73 -9.71
N LEU A 13 -40.54 4.04 -10.58
CA LEU A 13 -41.02 2.79 -11.18
C LEU A 13 -40.83 1.65 -10.17
N LEU A 14 -41.93 1.19 -9.58
CA LEU A 14 -42.05 -0.07 -8.83
C LEU A 14 -42.28 -1.20 -9.86
N LEU A 15 -41.23 -1.90 -10.22
CA LEU A 15 -41.35 -3.05 -11.12
C LEU A 15 -41.07 -4.35 -10.32
N TRP A 16 -41.99 -5.26 -10.41
CA TRP A 16 -41.91 -6.65 -9.94
C TRP A 16 -41.37 -7.53 -11.08
N SER A 17 -40.25 -8.26 -10.80
CA SER A 17 -39.69 -9.35 -11.62
C SER A 17 -39.49 -9.06 -13.13
N CYS A 18 -38.69 -8.03 -13.47
CA CYS A 18 -38.14 -7.88 -14.81
C CYS A 18 -36.63 -7.62 -14.70
N ASN A 19 -35.88 -8.04 -15.70
CA ASN A 19 -34.49 -7.59 -15.84
C ASN A 19 -34.49 -6.04 -15.97
N ILE A 20 -33.86 -5.35 -15.06
CA ILE A 20 -33.75 -3.91 -15.11
C ILE A 20 -32.31 -3.58 -15.51
N THR A 21 -32.18 -2.90 -16.63
CA THR A 21 -30.91 -2.36 -17.10
C THR A 21 -30.83 -0.90 -16.70
N ALA A 22 -29.70 -0.47 -16.12
CA ALA A 22 -29.38 0.91 -15.87
C ALA A 22 -27.93 1.19 -16.24
N ASP A 23 -27.70 2.25 -16.98
CA ASP A 23 -26.40 2.68 -17.47
C ASP A 23 -26.01 4.05 -16.93
N ASN A 24 -24.74 4.42 -17.03
CA ASN A 24 -24.27 5.75 -16.77
C ASN A 24 -24.42 6.65 -18.02
N ARG A 25 -24.29 7.99 -17.84
CA ARG A 25 -24.52 8.97 -18.91
C ARG A 25 -23.70 8.77 -20.18
N ASN A 26 -22.53 8.18 -20.08
CA ASN A 26 -21.64 7.89 -21.23
C ASN A 26 -21.76 6.46 -21.75
N GLY A 27 -22.72 5.66 -21.23
CA GLY A 27 -23.04 4.31 -21.72
C GLY A 27 -21.92 3.27 -21.51
N ARG A 28 -20.88 3.60 -20.74
CA ARG A 28 -19.74 2.70 -20.54
C ARG A 28 -20.02 1.54 -19.58
N TRP A 29 -20.80 1.81 -18.54
CA TRP A 29 -21.14 0.85 -17.50
C TRP A 29 -22.64 0.56 -17.50
N GLU A 30 -22.96 -0.72 -17.44
CA GLU A 30 -24.33 -1.20 -17.40
C GLU A 30 -24.51 -2.25 -16.29
N VAL A 31 -25.56 -2.13 -15.51
CA VAL A 31 -25.95 -3.08 -14.45
C VAL A 31 -27.27 -3.71 -14.82
N VAL A 32 -27.29 -5.03 -14.98
CA VAL A 32 -28.49 -5.82 -15.28
C VAL A 32 -28.85 -6.68 -14.07
N THR A 33 -30.02 -6.46 -13.50
CA THR A 33 -30.55 -7.30 -12.42
C THR A 33 -31.29 -8.49 -13.00
N ASN A 34 -30.95 -9.69 -12.55
CA ASN A 34 -31.53 -10.94 -13.04
C ASN A 34 -32.70 -11.41 -12.15
N SER A 35 -33.60 -12.22 -12.72
CA SER A 35 -34.77 -12.76 -12.03
C SER A 35 -34.43 -13.73 -10.89
N ASP A 36 -33.23 -14.29 -10.88
CA ASP A 36 -32.69 -15.13 -9.79
C ASP A 36 -31.95 -14.32 -8.70
N HIS A 37 -32.15 -13.02 -8.68
CA HIS A 37 -31.54 -12.09 -7.70
C HIS A 37 -30.02 -11.97 -7.78
N THR A 38 -29.44 -12.32 -8.92
CA THR A 38 -28.04 -12.03 -9.27
C THR A 38 -27.93 -10.74 -10.09
N VAL A 39 -26.71 -10.25 -10.26
CA VAL A 39 -26.41 -9.05 -11.05
C VAL A 39 -25.37 -9.39 -12.11
N THR A 40 -25.58 -8.88 -13.33
CA THR A 40 -24.58 -8.90 -14.40
C THR A 40 -24.07 -7.48 -14.59
N LEU A 41 -22.74 -7.31 -14.57
CA LEU A 41 -22.07 -6.02 -14.79
C LEU A 41 -21.35 -6.04 -16.14
N LEU A 42 -21.63 -5.04 -16.97
CA LEU A 42 -20.99 -4.87 -18.27
C LEU A 42 -20.14 -3.61 -18.28
N CYS A 43 -19.07 -3.65 -19.06
CA CYS A 43 -18.21 -2.51 -19.37
C CYS A 43 -18.00 -2.42 -20.89
N ASN A 44 -18.39 -1.29 -21.50
CA ASN A 44 -18.35 -1.08 -22.96
C ASN A 44 -19.11 -2.18 -23.75
N GLY A 45 -20.18 -2.72 -23.19
CA GLY A 45 -20.97 -3.81 -23.79
C GLY A 45 -20.45 -5.22 -23.51
N ASP A 46 -19.22 -5.37 -23.03
CA ASP A 46 -18.65 -6.68 -22.66
C ASP A 46 -19.03 -7.06 -21.22
N THR A 47 -19.45 -8.32 -21.03
CA THR A 47 -19.75 -8.84 -19.69
C THR A 47 -18.47 -9.00 -18.87
N LEU A 48 -18.36 -8.22 -17.79
CA LEU A 48 -17.28 -8.32 -16.83
C LEU A 48 -17.61 -9.28 -15.68
N LEU A 49 -18.80 -9.16 -15.12
CA LEU A 49 -19.31 -10.08 -14.09
C LEU A 49 -20.63 -10.67 -14.58
N SER A 50 -20.70 -11.99 -14.70
CA SER A 50 -21.91 -12.70 -15.08
C SER A 50 -22.60 -13.26 -13.85
N ARG A 51 -23.87 -12.88 -13.62
CA ARG A 51 -24.74 -13.44 -12.58
C ARG A 51 -24.09 -13.48 -11.19
N ALA A 52 -23.44 -12.41 -10.76
CA ALA A 52 -22.86 -12.28 -9.44
C ALA A 52 -23.95 -12.23 -8.37
N ALA A 53 -23.87 -13.09 -7.37
CA ALA A 53 -24.65 -13.00 -6.14
C ALA A 53 -23.97 -12.08 -5.13
N SER A 54 -24.69 -11.63 -4.11
CA SER A 54 -24.11 -11.05 -2.89
C SER A 54 -24.40 -11.97 -1.72
N THR A 55 -23.41 -12.15 -0.82
CA THR A 55 -23.58 -13.04 0.33
C THR A 55 -23.20 -12.39 1.64
N ALA A 56 -23.68 -12.97 2.74
CA ALA A 56 -23.36 -12.57 4.11
C ALA A 56 -23.22 -13.80 5.01
N ARG A 57 -22.33 -13.73 5.98
CA ARG A 57 -22.24 -14.74 7.06
C ARG A 57 -23.15 -14.33 8.22
N LEU A 58 -24.14 -15.14 8.52
CA LEU A 58 -25.10 -14.93 9.62
C LEU A 58 -25.19 -16.20 10.46
N ASP A 59 -24.89 -16.12 11.74
CA ASP A 59 -24.96 -17.25 12.68
C ASP A 59 -24.27 -18.51 12.15
N GLY A 60 -23.05 -18.35 11.60
CA GLY A 60 -22.24 -19.44 11.03
C GLY A 60 -22.72 -19.97 9.67
N ARG A 61 -23.72 -19.34 9.06
CA ARG A 61 -24.28 -19.74 7.76
C ARG A 61 -24.08 -18.66 6.72
N THR A 62 -23.85 -19.06 5.47
CA THR A 62 -23.84 -18.14 4.34
C THR A 62 -25.26 -17.96 3.79
N VAL A 63 -25.72 -16.71 3.77
CA VAL A 63 -26.99 -16.30 3.17
C VAL A 63 -26.69 -15.55 1.87
N SER A 64 -27.32 -15.95 0.77
CA SER A 64 -27.15 -15.35 -0.55
C SER A 64 -28.34 -14.43 -0.90
N SER A 65 -28.12 -13.43 -1.75
CA SER A 65 -29.17 -12.61 -2.35
C SER A 65 -30.24 -13.47 -3.02
N GLN A 66 -29.87 -14.63 -3.57
CA GLN A 66 -30.75 -15.61 -4.19
C GLN A 66 -31.67 -16.31 -3.19
N SER A 67 -31.38 -16.27 -1.88
CA SER A 67 -32.24 -16.88 -0.83
C SER A 67 -33.45 -16.00 -0.47
N TYR A 68 -33.50 -14.77 -0.94
CA TYR A 68 -34.58 -13.83 -0.62
C TYR A 68 -35.78 -14.01 -1.52
N ARG A 69 -37.00 -13.77 -0.98
CA ARG A 69 -38.26 -13.92 -1.73
C ARG A 69 -38.59 -12.73 -2.62
N LYS A 70 -38.09 -11.52 -2.28
CA LYS A 70 -38.45 -10.29 -2.99
C LYS A 70 -37.21 -9.48 -3.29
N GLN A 71 -37.17 -8.95 -4.52
CA GLN A 71 -36.20 -7.99 -4.98
C GLN A 71 -36.92 -6.70 -5.41
N GLN A 72 -36.34 -5.55 -5.07
CA GLN A 72 -36.82 -4.22 -5.47
C GLN A 72 -35.64 -3.38 -5.90
N VAL A 73 -35.72 -2.75 -7.06
CA VAL A 73 -34.67 -1.89 -7.61
C VAL A 73 -35.13 -0.43 -7.60
N ARG A 74 -34.22 0.46 -7.18
CA ARG A 74 -34.42 1.91 -7.24
C ARG A 74 -33.16 2.58 -7.75
N THR A 75 -33.31 3.64 -8.51
CA THR A 75 -32.19 4.46 -9.00
C THR A 75 -32.30 5.87 -8.46
N ARG A 76 -31.15 6.51 -8.21
CA ARG A 76 -31.08 7.93 -7.86
C ARG A 76 -29.73 8.52 -8.25
N ARG A 77 -29.71 9.82 -8.48
CA ARG A 77 -28.45 10.55 -8.59
C ARG A 77 -27.86 10.78 -7.21
N THR A 78 -26.56 10.61 -7.09
CA THR A 78 -25.80 10.83 -5.84
C THR A 78 -24.46 11.45 -6.13
N GLN A 79 -23.79 11.92 -5.09
CA GLN A 79 -22.43 12.44 -5.13
C GLN A 79 -21.70 12.02 -3.86
N ASP A 80 -20.44 11.64 -3.98
CA ASP A 80 -19.52 11.35 -2.86
C ASP A 80 -18.10 11.84 -3.22
N PRO A 81 -17.07 11.61 -2.40
CA PRO A 81 -15.69 12.02 -2.70
C PRO A 81 -15.14 11.49 -4.04
N LEU A 82 -15.67 10.37 -4.54
CA LEU A 82 -15.28 9.78 -5.83
C LEU A 82 -15.96 10.44 -7.03
N GLY A 83 -16.98 11.29 -6.80
CA GLY A 83 -17.65 12.04 -7.84
C GLY A 83 -19.18 11.92 -7.87
N LYS A 84 -19.77 12.45 -8.94
CA LYS A 84 -21.21 12.29 -9.24
C LYS A 84 -21.47 10.93 -9.85
N ALA A 85 -22.55 10.26 -9.42
CA ALA A 85 -22.89 8.91 -9.88
C ALA A 85 -24.40 8.69 -10.02
N LEU A 86 -24.77 7.72 -10.84
CA LEU A 86 -26.05 7.04 -10.78
C LEU A 86 -25.94 5.88 -9.77
N GLU A 87 -26.68 5.96 -8.67
CA GLU A 87 -26.76 4.86 -7.69
C GLU A 87 -27.96 3.96 -8.02
N ILE A 88 -27.69 2.66 -8.16
CA ILE A 88 -28.68 1.61 -8.36
C ILE A 88 -28.71 0.81 -7.07
N ARG A 89 -29.84 0.88 -6.35
CA ARG A 89 -30.08 0.15 -5.11
C ARG A 89 -30.97 -1.05 -5.36
N ILE A 90 -30.46 -2.22 -5.04
CA ILE A 90 -31.14 -3.50 -5.15
C ILE A 90 -31.42 -3.99 -3.74
N ARG A 91 -32.68 -3.96 -3.34
CA ARG A 91 -33.12 -4.34 -2.00
C ARG A 91 -33.76 -5.72 -2.03
N HIS A 92 -33.22 -6.63 -1.22
CA HIS A 92 -33.71 -7.97 -1.01
C HIS A 92 -34.38 -8.05 0.36
N THR A 93 -35.60 -8.61 0.40
CA THR A 93 -36.39 -8.75 1.63
C THR A 93 -36.98 -10.13 1.75
N ASP A 94 -36.99 -10.66 2.98
CA ASP A 94 -37.62 -11.88 3.41
C ASP A 94 -38.17 -11.69 4.83
N ARG A 95 -39.07 -12.63 5.26
CA ARG A 95 -39.60 -12.58 6.64
C ARG A 95 -38.64 -13.11 7.70
N ALA A 96 -37.74 -14.03 7.31
CA ALA A 96 -36.84 -14.75 8.21
C ALA A 96 -35.41 -14.23 8.17
N LEU A 97 -35.06 -13.31 7.25
CA LEU A 97 -33.73 -12.84 7.03
C LEU A 97 -33.64 -11.30 7.24
N PRO A 98 -32.52 -10.77 7.73
CA PRO A 98 -32.24 -9.34 7.68
C PRO A 98 -32.36 -8.83 6.24
N GLN A 99 -32.82 -7.59 6.07
CA GLN A 99 -32.84 -6.99 4.74
C GLN A 99 -31.41 -6.88 4.20
N MET A 100 -31.18 -7.31 2.97
CA MET A 100 -29.91 -7.11 2.25
C MET A 100 -30.12 -6.05 1.14
N GLU A 101 -29.28 -5.04 1.12
CA GLU A 101 -29.27 -4.01 0.08
C GLU A 101 -27.91 -4.00 -0.61
N ILE A 102 -27.89 -4.08 -1.94
CA ILE A 102 -26.69 -3.96 -2.76
C ILE A 102 -26.77 -2.64 -3.50
N SER A 103 -25.73 -1.82 -3.41
CA SER A 103 -25.64 -0.52 -4.06
C SER A 103 -24.52 -0.52 -5.08
N TYR A 104 -24.86 -0.31 -6.36
CA TYR A 104 -23.92 -0.02 -7.43
C TYR A 104 -23.92 1.48 -7.69
N ARG A 105 -22.73 2.12 -7.71
CA ARG A 105 -22.57 3.53 -8.09
C ARG A 105 -21.78 3.62 -9.39
N LEU A 106 -22.46 4.04 -10.45
CA LEU A 106 -21.89 4.25 -11.78
C LEU A 106 -21.48 5.72 -11.90
N TYR A 107 -20.19 6.00 -11.77
CA TYR A 107 -19.69 7.38 -11.78
C TYR A 107 -19.71 8.01 -13.16
N ASP A 108 -19.98 9.32 -13.22
CA ASP A 108 -20.10 10.06 -14.48
C ASP A 108 -18.80 10.14 -15.29
N HIS A 109 -17.64 10.04 -14.64
CA HIS A 109 -16.34 9.95 -15.30
C HIS A 109 -16.11 8.62 -16.05
N GLY A 110 -16.88 7.57 -15.72
CA GLY A 110 -16.84 6.28 -16.40
C GLY A 110 -15.59 5.42 -16.16
N ARG A 111 -14.63 5.85 -15.32
CA ARG A 111 -13.37 5.10 -15.07
C ARG A 111 -13.63 3.78 -14.34
N PHE A 112 -14.56 3.79 -13.37
CA PHE A 112 -14.93 2.65 -12.53
C PHE A 112 -16.35 2.78 -12.00
N VAL A 113 -16.83 1.70 -11.41
CA VAL A 113 -18.03 1.65 -10.57
C VAL A 113 -17.64 1.23 -9.15
N THR A 114 -18.49 1.50 -8.15
CA THR A 114 -18.35 0.88 -6.83
C THR A 114 -19.57 0.02 -6.50
N VAL A 115 -19.31 -1.08 -5.76
CA VAL A 115 -20.36 -1.96 -5.24
C VAL A 115 -20.20 -2.13 -3.73
N GLN A 116 -21.32 -2.10 -3.01
CA GLN A 116 -21.40 -2.25 -1.56
C GLN A 116 -22.61 -3.08 -1.18
N SER A 117 -22.48 -4.01 -0.25
CA SER A 117 -23.61 -4.70 0.38
C SER A 117 -23.85 -4.19 1.80
N THR A 118 -25.10 -4.17 2.21
CA THR A 118 -25.52 -3.73 3.54
C THR A 118 -26.61 -4.66 4.07
N LEU A 119 -26.41 -5.14 5.30
CA LEU A 119 -27.47 -5.80 6.06
C LEU A 119 -28.14 -4.80 6.99
N SER A 120 -29.44 -4.93 7.18
CA SER A 120 -30.18 -4.14 8.15
C SER A 120 -31.32 -4.93 8.81
N ASP A 121 -31.44 -4.76 10.14
CA ASP A 121 -32.52 -5.31 10.93
C ASP A 121 -32.85 -4.36 12.10
N LYS A 122 -34.13 -4.24 12.46
CA LYS A 122 -34.56 -3.37 13.58
C LYS A 122 -34.02 -3.84 14.94
N LYS A 123 -33.80 -5.14 15.11
CA LYS A 123 -33.25 -5.75 16.32
C LYS A 123 -31.71 -5.74 16.37
N GLY A 124 -31.08 -5.33 15.27
CA GLY A 124 -29.65 -5.45 15.04
C GLY A 124 -29.30 -6.74 14.27
N VAL A 125 -28.17 -6.69 13.58
CA VAL A 125 -27.59 -7.82 12.85
C VAL A 125 -26.11 -7.92 13.20
N SER A 126 -25.65 -9.16 13.37
CA SER A 126 -24.23 -9.47 13.62
C SER A 126 -23.70 -10.26 12.41
N THR A 127 -22.54 -9.86 11.89
CA THR A 127 -21.90 -10.58 10.78
C THR A 127 -20.38 -10.40 10.84
N ASN A 128 -19.65 -11.46 10.55
CA ASN A 128 -18.19 -11.47 10.39
C ASN A 128 -17.75 -11.59 8.91
N GLY A 129 -18.68 -11.41 7.97
CA GLY A 129 -18.33 -11.44 6.55
C GLY A 129 -19.46 -10.96 5.65
N LEU A 130 -19.14 -10.07 4.73
CA LEU A 130 -20.00 -9.54 3.68
C LEU A 130 -19.28 -9.65 2.34
N THR A 131 -19.97 -10.21 1.36
CA THR A 131 -19.42 -10.41 0.00
C THR A 131 -20.34 -9.70 -1.00
N PRO A 132 -20.07 -8.42 -1.34
CA PRO A 132 -20.93 -7.71 -2.31
C PRO A 132 -20.89 -8.31 -3.71
N VAL A 133 -19.80 -9.01 -4.07
CA VAL A 133 -19.64 -9.70 -5.36
C VAL A 133 -19.19 -11.13 -5.12
N ALA A 134 -20.03 -12.11 -5.45
CA ALA A 134 -19.70 -13.53 -5.52
C ALA A 134 -20.07 -14.04 -6.92
N ALA A 135 -19.13 -13.98 -7.84
CA ALA A 135 -19.29 -14.38 -9.24
C ALA A 135 -18.47 -15.66 -9.50
N GLU A 136 -19.07 -16.82 -9.19
CA GLU A 136 -18.39 -18.12 -9.17
C GLU A 136 -18.46 -18.90 -10.49
N LYS A 137 -19.19 -18.40 -11.48
CA LYS A 137 -19.34 -19.03 -12.80
C LYS A 137 -18.98 -18.04 -13.90
N GLN A 138 -17.71 -17.67 -13.95
CA GLN A 138 -17.19 -16.74 -14.93
C GLN A 138 -16.50 -17.47 -16.09
N SER A 139 -16.33 -16.77 -17.18
CA SER A 139 -15.47 -17.18 -18.30
C SER A 139 -14.78 -15.95 -18.87
N LEU A 140 -14.00 -15.27 -18.01
CA LEU A 140 -13.31 -14.04 -18.38
C LEU A 140 -11.91 -14.36 -18.86
N ARG A 141 -11.54 -13.81 -20.02
CA ARG A 141 -10.20 -13.92 -20.62
C ARG A 141 -9.62 -12.53 -20.79
N PRO A 142 -8.55 -12.16 -20.06
CA PRO A 142 -7.92 -10.86 -20.21
C PRO A 142 -7.27 -10.64 -21.59
N GLY A 143 -6.69 -11.67 -22.18
CA GLY A 143 -5.98 -11.59 -23.48
C GLY A 143 -4.88 -12.65 -23.61
N GLY A 144 -3.92 -12.43 -24.52
CA GLY A 144 -2.87 -13.39 -24.87
C GLY A 144 -1.95 -13.75 -23.71
N THR A 145 -1.27 -12.76 -23.11
CA THR A 145 -0.41 -12.96 -21.92
C THR A 145 -1.16 -12.56 -20.65
N ALA A 146 -2.21 -13.32 -20.34
CA ALA A 146 -3.11 -13.04 -19.24
C ALA A 146 -2.47 -13.26 -17.87
N ARG A 147 -2.69 -12.32 -16.94
CA ARG A 147 -2.10 -12.28 -15.60
C ARG A 147 -3.14 -11.92 -14.53
N ALA A 148 -2.88 -12.42 -13.32
CA ALA A 148 -3.61 -12.07 -12.09
C ALA A 148 -2.61 -11.62 -11.03
N LEU A 149 -2.86 -10.48 -10.40
CA LEU A 149 -1.95 -9.87 -9.46
C LEU A 149 -2.26 -10.30 -8.02
N PHE A 150 -1.24 -10.74 -7.29
CA PHE A 150 -1.26 -10.94 -5.85
C PHE A 150 -0.63 -9.73 -5.14
N ILE A 151 -1.38 -9.11 -4.25
CA ILE A 151 -0.93 -8.07 -3.31
C ILE A 151 -0.99 -8.64 -1.90
N PRO A 152 0.09 -8.61 -1.11
CA PRO A 152 0.09 -9.05 0.28
C PRO A 152 -0.62 -8.04 1.19
N PHE A 153 -1.11 -8.51 2.35
CA PHE A 153 -1.76 -7.67 3.35
C PHE A 153 -0.78 -6.69 4.02
N ASP A 154 0.41 -7.17 4.35
CA ASP A 154 1.50 -6.37 4.92
C ASP A 154 2.84 -6.61 4.19
N ASN A 155 3.91 -5.99 4.66
CA ASN A 155 5.25 -6.14 4.08
C ASN A 155 6.18 -7.06 4.87
N ASP A 156 5.64 -7.97 5.67
CA ASP A 156 6.42 -8.85 6.54
C ASP A 156 6.67 -10.25 5.97
N CYS A 157 7.43 -11.07 6.70
CA CYS A 157 7.78 -12.47 6.41
C CYS A 157 8.30 -12.72 5.00
N TRP A 158 8.97 -11.72 4.39
CA TRP A 158 9.54 -11.85 3.05
C TRP A 158 8.51 -12.22 1.99
N ILE A 159 7.23 -11.87 2.23
CA ILE A 159 6.15 -12.08 1.27
C ILE A 159 6.44 -11.25 0.02
N ARG A 160 6.28 -11.89 -1.14
CA ARG A 160 6.48 -11.26 -2.43
C ARG A 160 5.14 -10.92 -3.07
N TYR A 161 5.08 -9.77 -3.70
CA TYR A 161 4.07 -9.50 -4.72
C TYR A 161 4.29 -10.45 -5.90
N ALA A 162 3.24 -10.80 -6.62
CA ALA A 162 3.36 -11.71 -7.75
C ALA A 162 2.31 -11.47 -8.82
N SER A 163 2.74 -11.54 -10.08
CA SER A 163 1.88 -11.60 -11.24
C SER A 163 1.82 -13.06 -11.73
N HIS A 164 0.68 -13.72 -11.49
CA HIS A 164 0.49 -15.13 -11.82
C HIS A 164 -0.09 -15.28 -13.24
N PRO A 165 0.45 -16.17 -14.08
CA PRO A 165 -0.24 -16.61 -15.29
C PRO A 165 -1.54 -17.31 -14.91
N LEU A 166 -2.55 -17.31 -15.79
CA LEU A 166 -3.80 -18.02 -15.52
C LEU A 166 -3.55 -19.55 -15.41
N GLY A 167 -4.55 -20.27 -14.87
CA GLY A 167 -4.39 -21.69 -14.50
C GLY A 167 -3.86 -21.92 -13.09
N PHE A 168 -3.82 -20.87 -12.25
CA PHE A 168 -3.27 -20.95 -10.88
C PHE A 168 -4.18 -21.70 -9.88
N GLY A 169 -5.39 -22.10 -10.26
CA GLY A 169 -6.40 -22.66 -9.35
C GLY A 169 -7.06 -21.56 -8.52
N ARG A 170 -6.57 -21.31 -7.30
CA ARG A 170 -7.10 -20.27 -6.39
C ARG A 170 -6.01 -19.27 -6.03
N LEU A 171 -6.40 -17.98 -5.96
CA LEU A 171 -5.56 -16.87 -5.54
C LEU A 171 -6.37 -15.95 -4.63
N THR A 172 -5.81 -15.56 -3.50
CA THR A 172 -6.37 -14.50 -2.64
C THR A 172 -5.41 -13.33 -2.66
N SER A 173 -5.87 -12.17 -3.11
CA SER A 173 -5.14 -10.90 -3.06
C SER A 173 -5.79 -9.99 -2.03
N TYR A 174 -5.00 -9.32 -1.19
CA TYR A 174 -5.55 -8.50 -0.11
C TYR A 174 -5.74 -7.06 -0.59
N GLU A 175 -6.90 -6.50 -0.22
CA GLU A 175 -7.37 -5.15 -0.54
C GLU A 175 -7.62 -4.91 -2.04
N VAL A 176 -6.72 -5.32 -2.92
CA VAL A 176 -6.81 -5.07 -4.37
C VAL A 176 -6.18 -6.18 -5.19
N THR A 177 -6.67 -6.36 -6.41
CA THR A 177 -6.03 -7.16 -7.47
C THR A 177 -6.22 -6.50 -8.83
N ALA A 178 -5.39 -6.91 -9.80
CA ALA A 178 -5.59 -6.61 -11.21
C ALA A 178 -5.60 -7.90 -12.03
N LEU A 179 -6.50 -7.97 -13.01
CA LEU A 179 -6.55 -8.99 -14.06
C LEU A 179 -6.22 -8.32 -15.37
N TYR A 180 -5.18 -8.74 -16.09
CA TYR A 180 -4.73 -8.00 -17.27
C TYR A 180 -4.05 -8.90 -18.31
N ASP A 181 -3.96 -8.38 -19.51
CA ASP A 181 -3.11 -8.88 -20.59
C ASP A 181 -1.83 -8.03 -20.63
N ASN A 182 -0.67 -8.64 -20.40
CA ASN A 182 0.59 -7.91 -20.39
C ASN A 182 0.97 -7.35 -21.78
N ASP A 183 0.59 -8.02 -22.87
CA ASP A 183 0.94 -7.61 -24.23
C ASP A 183 0.23 -6.29 -24.61
N THR A 184 -1.09 -6.24 -24.40
CA THR A 184 -1.91 -5.06 -24.71
C THR A 184 -1.99 -4.07 -23.56
N ARG A 185 -1.65 -4.47 -22.33
CA ARG A 185 -1.82 -3.77 -21.05
C ARG A 185 -3.28 -3.56 -20.63
N ARG A 186 -4.26 -3.97 -21.41
CA ARG A 186 -5.67 -3.88 -21.00
C ARG A 186 -5.90 -4.70 -19.74
N GLY A 187 -6.71 -4.17 -18.83
CA GLY A 187 -6.99 -4.88 -17.58
C GLY A 187 -8.17 -4.35 -16.79
N TRP A 188 -8.49 -5.11 -15.76
CA TRP A 188 -9.52 -4.80 -14.77
C TRP A 188 -8.89 -4.74 -13.39
N VAL A 189 -9.36 -3.81 -12.57
CA VAL A 189 -8.94 -3.67 -11.18
C VAL A 189 -10.14 -3.86 -10.28
N PHE A 190 -9.97 -4.66 -9.22
CA PHE A 190 -10.96 -4.93 -8.18
C PHE A 190 -10.31 -4.63 -6.84
N GLY A 191 -10.87 -3.73 -6.03
CA GLY A 191 -10.29 -3.44 -4.72
C GLY A 191 -11.22 -2.63 -3.83
N SER A 192 -11.07 -2.81 -2.50
CA SER A 192 -11.81 -2.05 -1.50
C SER A 192 -11.32 -0.61 -1.42
N VAL A 193 -12.23 0.32 -1.10
CA VAL A 193 -11.89 1.75 -0.94
C VAL A 193 -12.33 2.32 0.42
N ASP A 194 -12.79 1.46 1.33
CA ASP A 194 -13.09 1.81 2.72
C ASP A 194 -12.35 0.81 3.63
N HIS A 195 -11.59 1.31 4.61
CA HIS A 195 -10.67 0.50 5.43
C HIS A 195 -10.88 0.73 6.94
N ASP A 196 -12.12 1.07 7.35
CA ASP A 196 -12.43 1.44 8.74
C ASP A 196 -12.72 0.21 9.62
N HIS A 197 -13.43 -0.79 9.07
CA HIS A 197 -14.02 -1.88 9.85
C HIS A 197 -13.60 -3.29 9.42
N TRP A 198 -13.15 -3.44 8.16
CA TRP A 198 -12.95 -4.73 7.54
C TRP A 198 -11.56 -4.90 6.97
N LYS A 199 -10.95 -6.04 7.22
CA LYS A 199 -9.92 -6.56 6.32
C LYS A 199 -10.62 -7.13 5.11
N SER A 200 -10.19 -6.77 3.91
CA SER A 200 -10.83 -7.18 2.68
C SER A 200 -9.88 -7.95 1.76
N ALA A 201 -10.48 -8.77 0.90
CA ALA A 201 -9.73 -9.53 -0.10
C ALA A 201 -10.54 -9.67 -1.40
N VAL A 202 -9.80 -9.91 -2.49
CA VAL A 202 -10.36 -10.38 -3.75
C VAL A 202 -9.85 -11.79 -3.98
N ARG A 203 -10.79 -12.76 -4.03
CA ARG A 203 -10.46 -14.15 -4.33
C ARG A 203 -10.76 -14.45 -5.78
N LEU A 204 -9.80 -15.06 -6.43
CA LEU A 204 -9.88 -15.45 -7.84
C LEU A 204 -9.79 -16.96 -7.96
N THR A 205 -10.57 -17.52 -8.88
CA THR A 205 -10.41 -18.89 -9.33
C THR A 205 -10.08 -18.87 -10.82
N SER A 206 -9.10 -19.66 -11.23
CA SER A 206 -8.66 -19.74 -12.61
C SER A 206 -8.46 -21.19 -13.02
N GLU A 207 -8.99 -21.54 -14.19
CA GLU A 207 -8.80 -22.82 -14.84
C GLU A 207 -8.35 -22.56 -16.28
N ASP A 208 -7.32 -23.28 -16.70
CA ASP A 208 -6.68 -23.09 -18.00
C ASP A 208 -6.34 -21.62 -18.28
N ASP A 209 -6.90 -21.03 -19.34
CA ASP A 209 -6.67 -19.68 -19.83
C ASP A 209 -7.75 -18.66 -19.41
N ARG A 210 -8.57 -19.00 -18.40
CA ARG A 210 -9.72 -18.17 -18.01
C ARG A 210 -9.86 -18.02 -16.50
N ILE A 211 -10.46 -16.92 -16.10
CA ILE A 211 -10.97 -16.70 -14.75
C ILE A 211 -12.37 -17.31 -14.68
N THR A 212 -12.56 -18.26 -13.75
CA THR A 212 -13.83 -18.94 -13.49
C THR A 212 -14.54 -18.44 -12.25
N GLY A 213 -13.86 -17.69 -11.38
CA GLY A 213 -14.46 -17.07 -10.20
C GLY A 213 -13.82 -15.75 -9.80
N ILE A 214 -14.65 -14.78 -9.38
CA ILE A 214 -14.25 -13.49 -8.80
C ILE A 214 -15.13 -13.23 -7.59
N VAL A 215 -14.50 -13.08 -6.41
CA VAL A 215 -15.19 -12.82 -5.14
C VAL A 215 -14.54 -11.63 -4.46
N CYS A 216 -15.32 -10.56 -4.24
CA CYS A 216 -14.90 -9.40 -3.43
C CYS A 216 -15.50 -9.55 -2.04
N GLU A 217 -14.68 -9.78 -1.02
CA GLU A 217 -15.15 -10.06 0.33
C GLU A 217 -14.58 -9.11 1.39
N ALA A 218 -15.39 -8.81 2.38
CA ALA A 218 -15.05 -8.21 3.64
C ALA A 218 -15.07 -9.28 4.74
N GLY A 219 -14.11 -9.27 5.64
CA GLY A 219 -13.94 -10.25 6.71
C GLY A 219 -12.87 -11.30 6.37
N ALA A 220 -11.85 -10.91 5.61
CA ALA A 220 -10.66 -11.72 5.41
C ALA A 220 -9.87 -11.82 6.74
N ALA A 221 -9.54 -13.04 7.15
CA ALA A 221 -8.67 -13.30 8.29
C ALA A 221 -8.05 -14.69 8.10
N ASP A 222 -6.74 -14.72 7.90
CA ASP A 222 -5.95 -15.93 7.68
C ASP A 222 -4.48 -15.71 8.05
N SER A 223 -3.63 -16.67 7.76
CA SER A 223 -2.20 -16.60 8.08
C SER A 223 -1.47 -15.43 7.37
N LEU A 224 -1.95 -14.98 6.21
CA LEU A 224 -1.35 -13.86 5.49
C LEU A 224 -1.82 -12.50 5.99
N THR A 225 -2.95 -12.43 6.69
CA THR A 225 -3.38 -11.28 7.48
C THR A 225 -2.85 -11.32 8.92
N ARG A 226 -2.02 -12.31 9.25
CA ARG A 226 -1.43 -12.61 10.57
C ARG A 226 -2.44 -13.07 11.61
N ASP A 227 -3.59 -13.55 11.20
CA ASP A 227 -4.67 -13.95 12.08
C ASP A 227 -4.69 -15.45 12.32
N VAL A 228 -4.94 -15.85 13.58
CA VAL A 228 -5.13 -17.24 14.00
C VAL A 228 -6.60 -17.55 14.25
N LYS A 229 -7.48 -16.56 14.11
CA LYS A 229 -8.93 -16.70 14.26
C LYS A 229 -9.67 -15.93 13.18
N GLU A 230 -10.94 -16.20 13.03
CA GLU A 230 -11.81 -15.51 12.08
C GLU A 230 -11.95 -14.01 12.42
N HIS A 231 -12.24 -13.23 11.41
CA HIS A 231 -12.56 -11.81 11.54
C HIS A 231 -13.68 -11.58 12.56
N GLY A 232 -13.53 -10.55 13.38
CA GLY A 232 -14.51 -10.18 14.40
C GLY A 232 -15.88 -9.85 13.80
N ALA A 233 -16.95 -10.16 14.52
CA ALA A 233 -18.30 -9.91 14.08
C ALA A 233 -18.73 -8.47 14.34
N LEU A 234 -18.97 -7.70 13.30
CA LEU A 234 -19.56 -6.37 13.41
C LEU A 234 -21.05 -6.47 13.77
N TYR A 235 -21.51 -5.56 14.61
CA TYR A 235 -22.89 -5.53 15.09
C TYR A 235 -23.50 -4.15 14.96
N GLY A 236 -24.76 -4.10 14.51
CA GLY A 236 -25.51 -2.85 14.43
C GLY A 236 -26.89 -3.03 13.80
N ARG A 237 -27.72 -1.97 13.82
CA ARG A 237 -28.99 -1.97 13.06
C ARG A 237 -28.74 -1.96 11.54
N ARG A 238 -27.55 -1.58 11.13
CA ARG A 238 -27.07 -1.52 9.78
C ARG A 238 -25.56 -1.84 9.77
N VAL A 239 -25.16 -2.88 9.04
CA VAL A 239 -23.75 -3.27 8.85
C VAL A 239 -23.49 -3.32 7.34
N SER A 240 -22.49 -2.56 6.89
CA SER A 240 -22.10 -2.46 5.47
C SER A 240 -20.74 -3.07 5.22
N SER A 241 -20.54 -3.67 4.06
CA SER A 241 -19.20 -3.98 3.56
C SER A 241 -18.42 -2.69 3.22
N PRO A 242 -17.12 -2.74 2.99
CA PRO A 242 -16.45 -1.69 2.25
C PRO A 242 -17.08 -1.56 0.84
N ARG A 243 -16.93 -0.41 0.22
CA ARG A 243 -17.17 -0.26 -1.21
C ARG A 243 -16.02 -0.92 -1.95
N PHE A 244 -16.33 -1.76 -2.92
CA PHE A 244 -15.34 -2.30 -3.86
C PHE A 244 -15.41 -1.52 -5.17
N LEU A 245 -14.28 -0.93 -5.56
CA LEU A 245 -14.06 -0.37 -6.87
C LEU A 245 -13.87 -1.50 -7.88
N ILE A 246 -14.56 -1.40 -9.01
CA ILE A 246 -14.41 -2.29 -10.17
C ILE A 246 -14.17 -1.41 -11.38
N GLY A 247 -12.99 -1.50 -11.98
CA GLY A 247 -12.57 -0.63 -13.08
C GLY A 247 -12.09 -1.39 -14.31
N CYS A 248 -12.31 -0.81 -15.51
CA CYS A 248 -11.79 -1.28 -16.78
C CYS A 248 -10.83 -0.25 -17.35
N PHE A 249 -9.61 -0.67 -17.71
CA PHE A 249 -8.56 0.25 -18.12
C PHE A 249 -7.88 -0.22 -19.40
N ALA A 250 -7.41 0.73 -20.20
CA ALA A 250 -6.56 0.45 -21.36
C ALA A 250 -5.14 0.03 -20.94
N ASP A 251 -4.73 0.47 -19.75
CA ASP A 251 -3.48 0.08 -19.10
C ASP A 251 -3.76 -0.26 -17.63
N TRP A 252 -3.48 -1.51 -17.21
CA TRP A 252 -3.70 -2.00 -15.85
C TRP A 252 -2.93 -1.18 -14.79
N ARG A 253 -1.79 -0.60 -15.20
CA ARG A 253 -0.96 0.24 -14.32
C ARG A 253 -1.69 1.53 -13.97
N GLU A 254 -2.30 2.19 -14.97
CA GLU A 254 -3.20 3.35 -14.74
C GLU A 254 -4.41 2.95 -13.89
N GLY A 255 -4.84 1.69 -14.00
CA GLY A 255 -5.92 1.14 -13.17
C GLY A 255 -5.56 1.08 -11.69
N LEU A 256 -4.37 0.62 -11.34
CA LEU A 256 -3.90 0.61 -9.95
C LEU A 256 -3.60 2.03 -9.43
N GLU A 257 -3.04 2.90 -10.25
CA GLU A 257 -2.88 4.32 -9.89
C GLU A 257 -4.24 4.98 -9.63
N CYS A 258 -5.25 4.71 -10.48
CA CYS A 258 -6.63 5.16 -10.27
C CYS A 258 -7.25 4.61 -8.97
N TYR A 259 -6.96 3.36 -8.61
CA TYR A 259 -7.36 2.79 -7.34
C TYR A 259 -6.72 3.53 -6.15
N GLY A 260 -5.43 3.82 -6.22
CA GLY A 260 -4.74 4.64 -5.22
C GLY A 260 -5.35 6.05 -5.10
N GLU A 261 -5.58 6.73 -6.24
CA GLU A 261 -6.24 8.05 -6.28
C GLU A 261 -7.66 8.02 -5.68
N ALA A 262 -8.43 6.95 -5.93
CA ALA A 262 -9.76 6.80 -5.36
C ALA A 262 -9.72 6.63 -3.83
N ASN A 263 -8.77 5.87 -3.31
CA ASN A 263 -8.53 5.77 -1.88
C ASN A 263 -8.11 7.11 -1.26
N ALA A 264 -7.19 7.83 -1.90
CA ALA A 264 -6.75 9.17 -1.45
C ALA A 264 -7.88 10.20 -1.49
N ALA A 265 -8.84 10.08 -2.40
CA ALA A 265 -10.02 10.95 -2.44
C ALA A 265 -10.97 10.73 -1.25
N ILE A 266 -10.98 9.51 -0.67
CA ILE A 266 -11.80 9.16 0.50
C ILE A 266 -11.05 9.48 1.80
N ALA A 267 -9.79 9.06 1.89
CA ALA A 267 -8.89 9.26 3.02
C ALA A 267 -7.56 9.81 2.50
N PRO A 268 -7.40 11.14 2.39
CA PRO A 268 -6.19 11.76 1.85
C PRO A 268 -4.93 11.34 2.60
N PRO A 269 -3.78 11.22 1.91
CA PRO A 269 -2.49 11.02 2.58
C PRO A 269 -2.27 12.06 3.67
N ARG A 270 -1.56 11.66 4.72
CA ARG A 270 -1.22 12.57 5.81
C ARG A 270 -0.47 13.79 5.27
N HIS A 271 -0.87 14.97 5.74
CA HIS A 271 -0.29 16.23 5.26
C HIS A 271 1.21 16.31 5.53
N TRP A 272 2.00 16.71 4.51
CA TRP A 272 3.44 16.92 4.58
C TRP A 272 3.86 18.07 3.68
N GLU A 273 4.48 19.10 4.27
CA GLU A 273 4.86 20.34 3.56
C GLU A 273 6.34 20.38 3.14
N HIS A 274 7.14 19.42 3.62
CA HIS A 274 8.57 19.39 3.35
C HIS A 274 8.90 18.44 2.19
N ALA A 275 10.15 18.52 1.74
CA ALA A 275 10.65 17.62 0.71
C ALA A 275 10.67 16.15 1.17
N MET A 276 10.83 15.24 0.20
CA MET A 276 11.05 13.82 0.46
C MET A 276 12.27 13.61 1.37
N PRO A 277 12.18 12.77 2.42
CA PRO A 277 13.32 12.45 3.26
C PRO A 277 14.47 11.80 2.48
N VAL A 278 15.66 12.40 2.61
CA VAL A 278 16.95 11.83 2.23
C VAL A 278 17.80 11.77 3.49
N GLY A 279 18.53 10.69 3.72
CA GLY A 279 19.31 10.63 4.95
C GLY A 279 19.94 9.30 5.26
N TRP A 280 19.94 8.96 6.55
CA TRP A 280 20.63 7.81 7.11
C TRP A 280 19.80 7.15 8.22
N ASN A 281 19.94 5.82 8.33
CA ASN A 281 19.35 5.01 9.40
C ASN A 281 20.42 4.07 9.98
N SER A 282 20.47 3.96 11.30
CA SER A 282 21.51 3.21 12.00
C SER A 282 21.44 1.69 11.88
N TRP A 283 20.29 1.12 11.48
CA TRP A 283 20.09 -0.34 11.47
C TRP A 283 21.00 -1.07 10.49
N GLY A 284 21.24 -0.49 9.31
CA GLY A 284 22.03 -1.09 8.24
C GLY A 284 23.44 -1.51 8.63
N ALA A 285 24.05 -0.83 9.62
CA ALA A 285 25.42 -1.13 10.04
C ALA A 285 25.64 -1.20 11.53
N LEU A 286 25.03 -0.32 12.32
CA LEU A 286 25.30 -0.24 13.74
C LEU A 286 24.47 -1.22 14.56
N GLN A 287 23.17 -1.35 14.26
CA GLN A 287 22.25 -2.20 15.02
C GLN A 287 22.34 -1.90 16.53
N PHE A 288 22.50 -2.92 17.38
CA PHE A 288 22.64 -2.77 18.84
C PHE A 288 24.00 -2.23 19.30
N ARG A 289 24.94 -1.91 18.37
CA ARG A 289 26.18 -1.18 18.68
C ARG A 289 25.98 0.36 18.64
N LEU A 290 24.77 0.79 18.32
CA LEU A 290 24.37 2.20 18.30
C LEU A 290 24.60 2.83 19.68
N ASN A 291 25.30 3.98 19.70
CA ASN A 291 25.52 4.81 20.88
C ASN A 291 25.64 6.29 20.46
N TYR A 292 25.69 7.20 21.44
CA TYR A 292 25.75 8.64 21.19
C TYR A 292 26.96 9.04 20.35
N GLU A 293 28.12 8.49 20.65
CA GLU A 293 29.39 8.83 20.02
C GLU A 293 29.36 8.48 18.53
N ASN A 294 29.07 7.23 18.19
CA ASN A 294 29.06 6.80 16.79
C ASN A 294 27.93 7.47 15.98
N ALA A 295 26.78 7.71 16.57
CA ALA A 295 25.67 8.42 15.91
C ALA A 295 26.04 9.88 15.59
N SER A 296 26.68 10.58 16.53
CA SER A 296 27.13 11.98 16.35
C SER A 296 28.24 12.08 15.30
N GLU A 297 29.23 11.17 15.33
CA GLU A 297 30.30 11.10 14.32
C GLU A 297 29.71 10.85 12.90
N VAL A 298 28.66 10.01 12.78
CA VAL A 298 27.95 9.81 11.51
C VAL A 298 27.25 11.10 11.06
N ALA A 299 26.57 11.81 11.96
CA ALA A 299 25.91 13.07 11.64
C ALA A 299 26.90 14.12 11.13
N ASP A 300 28.07 14.23 11.75
CA ASP A 300 29.15 15.12 11.32
C ASP A 300 29.74 14.72 9.97
N TYR A 301 30.00 13.42 9.74
CA TYR A 301 30.46 12.92 8.44
C TYR A 301 29.47 13.23 7.32
N LEU A 302 28.18 13.02 7.56
CA LEU A 302 27.12 13.34 6.59
C LEU A 302 27.16 14.83 6.21
N ARG A 303 27.27 15.75 7.19
CA ARG A 303 27.43 17.19 6.95
C ARG A 303 28.66 17.49 6.10
N ASP A 304 29.83 16.97 6.53
CA ASP A 304 31.11 17.36 5.98
C ASP A 304 31.41 16.78 4.61
N ARG A 305 30.86 15.59 4.29
CA ARG A 305 31.26 14.83 3.11
C ARG A 305 30.13 14.60 2.09
N LEU A 306 28.86 14.52 2.51
CA LEU A 306 27.77 14.13 1.63
C LEU A 306 26.74 15.24 1.41
N GLN A 307 26.29 15.91 2.47
CA GLN A 307 25.19 16.89 2.40
C GLN A 307 25.51 18.06 1.46
N GLY A 308 26.70 18.63 1.53
CA GLY A 308 27.18 19.69 0.62
C GLY A 308 27.41 19.22 -0.82
N ASN A 309 27.38 17.90 -1.07
CA ASN A 309 27.69 17.26 -2.35
C ASN A 309 26.47 16.55 -2.96
N SER A 310 25.31 17.19 -2.98
CA SER A 310 24.05 16.74 -3.57
C SER A 310 23.29 15.59 -2.87
N PHE A 311 23.80 15.02 -1.79
CA PHE A 311 23.08 14.04 -0.97
C PHE A 311 22.28 14.76 0.12
N HIS A 312 21.14 15.30 -0.25
CA HIS A 312 20.23 16.05 0.62
C HIS A 312 18.84 16.12 0.00
N THR A 313 17.85 16.52 0.77
CA THR A 313 16.49 16.80 0.31
C THR A 313 16.47 18.02 -0.62
N ALA A 314 15.35 18.27 -1.29
CA ALA A 314 15.20 19.46 -2.15
C ALA A 314 15.30 20.79 -1.36
N ASP A 315 15.02 20.78 -0.06
CA ASP A 315 15.19 21.93 0.87
C ASP A 315 16.53 21.89 1.62
N ASN A 316 17.51 21.16 1.08
CA ASN A 316 18.90 21.12 1.54
C ASN A 316 19.08 20.63 2.99
N THR A 317 18.28 19.66 3.42
CA THR A 317 18.42 19.03 4.74
C THR A 317 18.69 17.52 4.60
N LEU A 318 19.02 16.87 5.70
CA LEU A 318 19.14 15.41 5.84
C LEU A 318 18.38 14.93 7.07
N TYR A 319 17.90 13.70 7.02
CA TYR A 319 17.29 13.01 8.15
C TYR A 319 18.27 11.97 8.70
N VAL A 320 18.65 12.08 9.97
CA VAL A 320 19.58 11.16 10.64
C VAL A 320 18.83 10.34 11.67
N GLY A 321 18.55 9.08 11.34
CA GLY A 321 17.63 8.21 12.08
C GLY A 321 18.35 7.23 13.01
N LEU A 322 18.03 7.28 14.31
CA LEU A 322 18.37 6.26 15.29
C LEU A 322 17.33 5.14 15.21
N ASP A 323 17.74 3.94 14.83
CA ASP A 323 16.89 2.74 14.80
C ASP A 323 16.90 2.01 16.17
N SER A 324 16.43 0.77 16.23
CA SER A 324 16.45 -0.06 17.43
C SER A 324 17.83 -0.07 18.10
N GLY A 325 17.86 -0.01 19.45
CA GLY A 325 19.08 0.14 20.24
C GLY A 325 19.27 1.56 20.78
N TRP A 326 18.54 2.58 20.30
CA TRP A 326 18.59 3.96 20.80
C TRP A 326 18.30 4.07 22.30
N ASN A 327 17.52 3.15 22.87
CA ASN A 327 17.15 3.11 24.27
C ASN A 327 18.32 2.76 25.23
N ALA A 328 19.50 2.47 24.69
CA ALA A 328 20.74 2.42 25.48
C ALA A 328 21.29 3.82 25.78
N MET A 329 20.80 4.87 25.13
CA MET A 329 21.18 6.27 25.38
C MET A 329 20.30 6.90 26.47
N SER A 330 20.90 7.76 27.30
CA SER A 330 20.15 8.58 28.22
C SER A 330 19.36 9.69 27.51
N GLU A 331 18.40 10.30 28.18
CA GLU A 331 17.64 11.43 27.64
C GLU A 331 18.52 12.64 27.32
N GLU A 332 19.57 12.88 28.11
CA GLU A 332 20.58 13.91 27.86
C GLU A 332 21.37 13.61 26.59
N GLN A 333 21.75 12.33 26.36
CA GLN A 333 22.45 11.92 25.12
C GLN A 333 21.54 12.04 23.90
N LEU A 334 20.25 11.68 23.99
CA LEU A 334 19.28 11.89 22.93
C LEU A 334 19.11 13.37 22.59
N SER A 335 19.04 14.24 23.60
CA SER A 335 18.94 15.69 23.44
C SER A 335 20.22 16.27 22.82
N ALA A 336 21.38 15.79 23.23
CA ALA A 336 22.68 16.21 22.68
C ALA A 336 22.81 15.77 21.21
N PHE A 337 22.38 14.55 20.85
CA PHE A 337 22.37 14.08 19.47
C PHE A 337 21.47 14.94 18.56
N THR A 338 20.24 15.24 18.97
CA THR A 338 19.35 16.08 18.18
C THR A 338 19.85 17.51 18.06
N ALA A 339 20.55 18.03 19.09
CA ALA A 339 21.22 19.32 19.04
C ALA A 339 22.40 19.31 18.03
N CYS A 340 23.18 18.23 17.98
CA CYS A 340 24.24 18.02 16.97
C CYS A 340 23.62 18.01 15.55
N CYS A 341 22.59 17.23 15.31
CA CYS A 341 21.88 17.21 14.00
C CYS A 341 21.41 18.62 13.61
N ARG A 342 20.79 19.36 14.52
CA ARG A 342 20.30 20.72 14.26
C ARG A 342 21.44 21.68 13.93
N ALA A 343 22.57 21.60 14.66
CA ALA A 343 23.74 22.39 14.37
C ALA A 343 24.32 22.10 12.98
N ASN A 344 24.15 20.87 12.48
CA ASN A 344 24.58 20.43 11.17
C ASN A 344 23.54 20.75 10.05
N GLY A 345 22.40 21.41 10.38
CA GLY A 345 21.31 21.63 9.41
C GLY A 345 20.58 20.35 9.05
N GLN A 346 20.51 19.40 9.98
CA GLN A 346 19.88 18.08 9.82
C GLN A 346 18.64 17.94 10.71
N GLN A 347 17.79 16.98 10.39
CA GLN A 347 16.65 16.55 11.19
C GLN A 347 16.95 15.19 11.84
N ALA A 348 16.58 15.04 13.10
CA ALA A 348 16.79 13.78 13.81
C ALA A 348 15.56 12.88 13.73
N GLY A 349 15.78 11.60 13.45
CA GLY A 349 14.77 10.54 13.44
C GLY A 349 14.99 9.53 14.56
N ILE A 350 13.90 8.85 14.97
CA ILE A 350 13.94 7.81 15.99
C ILE A 350 13.03 6.63 15.61
N TYR A 351 13.29 5.48 16.21
CA TYR A 351 12.52 4.23 16.02
C TYR A 351 11.65 3.93 17.24
N TRP A 352 10.48 3.33 17.00
CA TRP A 352 9.63 2.80 18.08
C TRP A 352 8.65 1.72 17.61
N THR A 353 8.21 0.87 18.56
CA THR A 353 7.25 -0.22 18.32
C THR A 353 6.05 -0.07 19.25
N PRO A 354 4.98 0.61 18.84
CA PRO A 354 3.87 0.97 19.74
C PRO A 354 3.02 -0.21 20.19
N PHE A 355 2.90 -1.28 19.38
CA PHE A 355 1.96 -2.38 19.60
C PHE A 355 2.62 -3.70 19.99
N THR A 356 3.87 -3.67 20.48
CA THR A 356 4.63 -4.89 20.80
C THR A 356 5.18 -4.88 22.21
N ASP A 357 5.24 -6.07 22.83
CA ASP A 357 6.06 -6.38 24.01
C ASP A 357 7.14 -7.40 23.65
N TRP A 358 8.38 -6.94 23.55
CA TRP A 358 9.57 -7.76 23.26
C TRP A 358 10.09 -8.51 24.49
N GLY A 359 9.78 -8.03 25.71
CA GLY A 359 10.15 -8.66 26.96
C GLY A 359 9.43 -9.99 27.19
N CYS A 360 8.27 -10.16 26.57
CA CYS A 360 7.42 -11.34 26.66
C CYS A 360 7.18 -11.80 28.10
N ASN A 361 7.10 -10.85 29.03
CA ASN A 361 6.84 -11.10 30.44
C ASN A 361 5.49 -10.52 30.88
N PRO A 362 4.40 -11.31 30.92
CA PRO A 362 3.07 -10.80 31.23
C PRO A 362 2.93 -10.19 32.64
N ARG A 363 3.84 -10.54 33.58
CA ARG A 363 3.84 -10.03 34.95
C ARG A 363 4.64 -8.75 35.14
N GLN A 364 5.45 -8.38 34.16
CA GLN A 364 6.22 -7.15 34.19
C GLN A 364 5.28 -5.95 34.18
N LYS A 365 5.54 -4.97 35.04
CA LYS A 365 4.84 -3.68 34.99
C LYS A 365 5.11 -3.00 33.66
N MET A 366 4.06 -2.39 33.10
CA MET A 366 4.18 -1.69 31.83
C MET A 366 4.89 -0.35 32.06
N ASP A 367 5.92 -0.09 31.27
CA ASP A 367 6.69 1.14 31.33
C ASP A 367 5.77 2.35 31.16
N HIS A 368 5.89 3.33 32.09
CA HIS A 368 5.09 4.56 32.11
C HIS A 368 3.57 4.37 32.29
N ALA A 369 3.15 3.16 32.69
CA ALA A 369 1.77 2.81 33.03
C ALA A 369 1.76 1.73 34.14
N GLU A 370 2.54 1.93 35.20
CA GLU A 370 2.90 0.94 36.24
C GLU A 370 1.72 0.38 37.05
N GLN A 371 0.52 0.97 36.95
CA GLN A 371 -0.71 0.40 37.49
C GLN A 371 -1.16 -0.86 36.73
N TYR A 372 -0.64 -1.08 35.52
CA TYR A 372 -0.91 -2.25 34.70
C TYR A 372 0.34 -3.12 34.51
N THR A 373 0.12 -4.39 34.15
CA THR A 373 1.16 -5.27 33.63
C THR A 373 1.05 -5.37 32.10
N PHE A 374 2.09 -5.85 31.42
CA PHE A 374 2.00 -6.12 29.99
C PHE A 374 0.89 -7.12 29.66
N GLY A 375 0.71 -8.15 30.54
CA GLY A 375 -0.36 -9.15 30.35
C GLY A 375 -1.77 -8.58 30.38
N ASP A 376 -2.01 -7.47 31.08
CA ASP A 376 -3.31 -6.79 31.09
C ASP A 376 -3.66 -6.19 29.72
N ALA A 377 -2.65 -5.84 28.93
CA ALA A 377 -2.77 -5.16 27.64
C ALA A 377 -2.53 -6.07 26.43
N TYR A 378 -2.32 -7.38 26.60
CA TYR A 378 -2.15 -8.26 25.45
C TYR A 378 -3.45 -8.46 24.68
N LEU A 379 -3.33 -8.63 23.35
CA LEU A 379 -4.37 -9.21 22.52
C LEU A 379 -4.39 -10.73 22.70
N TYR A 380 -5.57 -11.28 22.97
CA TYR A 380 -5.78 -12.71 23.16
C TYR A 380 -6.60 -13.29 22.01
N ALA A 381 -6.21 -14.49 21.54
CA ALA A 381 -7.01 -15.31 20.63
C ALA A 381 -7.12 -16.73 21.21
N HIS A 382 -8.32 -17.29 21.22
CA HIS A 382 -8.63 -18.58 21.82
C HIS A 382 -8.12 -18.70 23.28
N GLY A 383 -8.19 -17.60 24.03
CA GLY A 383 -7.77 -17.50 25.43
C GLY A 383 -6.26 -17.49 25.64
N GLN A 384 -5.45 -17.42 24.58
CA GLN A 384 -3.99 -17.34 24.64
C GLN A 384 -3.48 -15.97 24.17
N PRO A 385 -2.42 -15.41 24.81
CA PRO A 385 -1.81 -14.18 24.32
C PRO A 385 -1.19 -14.40 22.96
N GLN A 386 -1.40 -13.47 22.05
CA GLN A 386 -0.92 -13.59 20.67
C GLN A 386 0.54 -13.16 20.55
N LYS A 387 1.36 -14.02 19.97
CA LYS A 387 2.77 -13.77 19.69
C LYS A 387 3.00 -13.80 18.18
N LEU A 388 3.59 -12.73 17.68
CA LEU A 388 3.98 -12.58 16.28
C LEU A 388 5.42 -12.06 16.22
N ASP A 389 6.25 -12.57 15.33
CA ASP A 389 7.65 -12.16 15.08
C ASP A 389 8.54 -12.08 16.32
N GLY A 390 8.20 -12.82 17.37
CA GLY A 390 8.96 -12.86 18.62
C GLY A 390 8.41 -11.97 19.76
N ALA A 391 7.47 -11.05 19.47
CA ALA A 391 6.84 -10.16 20.45
C ALA A 391 5.38 -10.51 20.72
N TYR A 392 4.89 -10.20 21.90
CA TYR A 392 3.44 -10.22 22.18
C TYR A 392 2.75 -8.96 21.64
N ALA A 393 1.57 -9.16 21.04
CA ALA A 393 0.73 -8.09 20.51
C ALA A 393 0.00 -7.37 21.65
N LEU A 394 0.05 -6.03 21.64
CA LEU A 394 -0.64 -5.16 22.59
C LEU A 394 -1.96 -4.66 21.97
N ASP A 395 -2.98 -4.60 22.79
CA ASP A 395 -4.29 -4.02 22.44
C ASP A 395 -4.18 -2.50 22.25
N PRO A 396 -4.36 -1.97 21.03
CA PRO A 396 -4.27 -0.54 20.78
C PRO A 396 -5.28 0.31 21.54
N THR A 397 -6.34 -0.32 22.08
CA THR A 397 -7.43 0.35 22.80
C THR A 397 -7.22 0.34 24.31
N HIS A 398 -6.16 -0.33 24.80
CA HIS A 398 -5.90 -0.41 26.23
C HIS A 398 -5.29 0.90 26.77
N PRO A 399 -5.78 1.46 27.90
CA PRO A 399 -5.31 2.75 28.42
C PRO A 399 -3.81 2.78 28.76
N ALA A 400 -3.21 1.64 29.10
CA ALA A 400 -1.77 1.57 29.31
C ALA A 400 -0.97 1.76 28.01
N VAL A 401 -1.48 1.27 26.89
CA VAL A 401 -0.87 1.48 25.56
C VAL A 401 -0.98 2.95 25.16
N GLU A 402 -2.13 3.59 25.39
CA GLU A 402 -2.29 5.05 25.18
C GLU A 402 -1.34 5.88 26.04
N GLN A 403 -1.15 5.52 27.33
CA GLN A 403 -0.18 6.20 28.21
C GLN A 403 1.25 6.09 27.67
N ARG A 404 1.66 4.91 27.17
CA ARG A 404 2.97 4.73 26.52
C ARG A 404 3.09 5.59 25.27
N MET A 405 2.07 5.63 24.41
CA MET A 405 2.07 6.49 23.22
C MET A 405 2.28 7.96 23.59
N LYS A 406 1.57 8.44 24.61
CA LYS A 406 1.71 9.80 25.11
C LYS A 406 3.12 10.05 25.64
N TYR A 407 3.65 9.18 26.48
CA TYR A 407 4.99 9.33 27.06
C TYR A 407 6.07 9.39 25.98
N PHE A 408 6.11 8.40 25.06
CA PHE A 408 7.14 8.36 24.02
C PHE A 408 7.02 9.52 23.02
N SER A 409 5.82 9.95 22.68
CA SER A 409 5.65 11.12 21.83
C SER A 409 6.15 12.42 22.52
N GLU A 410 5.92 12.56 23.82
CA GLU A 410 6.44 13.67 24.63
C GLU A 410 7.96 13.59 24.78
N LEU A 411 8.52 12.40 25.04
CA LEU A 411 9.96 12.16 25.10
C LEU A 411 10.64 12.59 23.79
N PHE A 412 10.17 12.07 22.67
CA PHE A 412 10.80 12.35 21.38
C PHE A 412 10.70 13.83 20.98
N ARG A 413 9.58 14.47 21.30
CA ARG A 413 9.38 15.89 21.02
C ARG A 413 10.30 16.76 21.90
N ARG A 414 10.37 16.52 23.23
CA ARG A 414 11.19 17.33 24.15
C ARG A 414 12.70 17.12 23.92
N THR A 415 13.09 15.93 23.45
CA THR A 415 14.47 15.66 23.04
C THR A 415 14.81 16.14 21.62
N GLY A 416 13.81 16.60 20.84
CA GLY A 416 14.02 17.30 19.57
C GLY A 416 13.95 16.46 18.31
N PHE A 417 13.40 15.25 18.35
CA PHE A 417 13.14 14.43 17.17
C PHE A 417 11.96 14.95 16.34
N THR A 418 12.06 14.83 15.02
CA THR A 418 11.06 15.30 14.05
C THR A 418 10.54 14.19 13.12
N TYR A 419 11.15 13.03 13.15
CA TYR A 419 10.84 11.85 12.36
C TYR A 419 10.75 10.64 13.28
N VAL A 420 9.75 9.76 13.06
CA VAL A 420 9.64 8.48 13.76
C VAL A 420 9.39 7.34 12.77
N LYS A 421 10.21 6.28 12.85
CA LYS A 421 9.94 4.98 12.22
C LYS A 421 9.17 4.13 13.23
N MET A 422 7.91 3.82 12.92
CA MET A 422 7.07 2.95 13.72
C MET A 422 7.02 1.56 13.09
N ASP A 423 7.45 0.57 13.82
CA ASP A 423 7.67 -0.78 13.31
C ASP A 423 6.77 -1.82 13.99
N PHE A 424 6.65 -3.00 13.36
CA PHE A 424 5.82 -4.12 13.82
C PHE A 424 4.35 -3.73 14.04
N MET A 425 3.83 -2.90 13.14
CA MET A 425 2.53 -2.28 13.26
C MET A 425 1.36 -3.26 13.09
N THR A 426 1.56 -4.35 12.34
CA THR A 426 0.54 -5.40 12.11
C THR A 426 0.08 -6.07 13.41
N HIS A 427 0.91 -6.06 14.47
CA HIS A 427 0.52 -6.55 15.81
C HIS A 427 -0.76 -5.88 16.33
N GLY A 428 -0.94 -4.57 16.07
CA GLY A 428 -2.14 -3.84 16.45
C GLY A 428 -3.38 -4.12 15.59
N ALA A 429 -3.22 -4.84 14.47
CA ALA A 429 -4.29 -5.17 13.53
C ALA A 429 -4.79 -6.63 13.64
N MET A 430 -4.25 -7.43 14.55
CA MET A 430 -4.63 -8.84 14.71
C MET A 430 -6.05 -9.01 15.24
N GLU A 431 -6.77 -10.01 14.73
CA GLU A 431 -8.09 -10.37 15.27
C GLU A 431 -7.96 -10.96 16.68
N ALA A 432 -8.82 -10.52 17.60
CA ALA A 432 -8.73 -10.89 19.01
C ALA A 432 -10.08 -11.39 19.56
N ASP A 433 -10.04 -12.05 20.73
CA ASP A 433 -11.25 -12.51 21.42
C ASP A 433 -12.09 -11.31 21.92
N LYS A 434 -11.40 -10.25 22.33
CA LYS A 434 -11.98 -8.97 22.79
C LYS A 434 -10.90 -7.88 22.79
N TRP A 435 -11.35 -6.64 22.77
CA TRP A 435 -10.53 -5.44 23.01
C TRP A 435 -10.94 -4.81 24.33
N HIS A 436 -10.07 -4.00 24.91
CA HIS A 436 -10.39 -3.23 26.12
C HIS A 436 -11.57 -2.28 25.89
N ASN A 437 -11.58 -1.60 24.74
CA ASN A 437 -12.73 -0.83 24.29
C ASN A 437 -13.79 -1.78 23.70
N PRO A 438 -14.97 -1.95 24.35
CA PRO A 438 -15.99 -2.88 23.89
C PRO A 438 -16.71 -2.47 22.60
N GLU A 439 -16.51 -1.24 22.13
CA GLU A 439 -17.04 -0.78 20.83
C GLU A 439 -16.26 -1.37 19.66
N ILE A 440 -15.00 -1.77 19.86
CA ILE A 440 -14.14 -2.37 18.85
C ILE A 440 -14.53 -3.84 18.65
N ARG A 441 -14.67 -4.24 17.40
CA ARG A 441 -15.18 -5.56 16.98
C ARG A 441 -14.25 -6.32 16.06
N SER A 442 -13.25 -5.65 15.46
CA SER A 442 -12.29 -6.26 14.54
C SER A 442 -10.87 -5.73 14.74
N GLY A 443 -9.89 -6.49 14.28
CA GLY A 443 -8.48 -6.08 14.37
C GLY A 443 -8.20 -4.76 13.66
N ILE A 444 -8.85 -4.53 12.51
CA ILE A 444 -8.64 -3.28 11.77
C ILE A 444 -9.32 -2.08 12.46
N GLU A 445 -10.42 -2.27 13.17
CA GLU A 445 -11.00 -1.21 14.01
C GLU A 445 -10.06 -0.86 15.18
N GLY A 446 -9.47 -1.89 15.82
CA GLY A 446 -8.44 -1.69 16.86
C GLY A 446 -7.23 -0.94 16.34
N TYR A 447 -6.76 -1.32 15.16
CA TYR A 447 -5.65 -0.64 14.49
C TYR A 447 -5.96 0.83 14.16
N ASN A 448 -7.13 1.12 13.56
CA ASN A 448 -7.58 2.50 13.29
C ASN A 448 -7.63 3.33 14.59
N TYR A 449 -8.15 2.75 15.68
CA TYR A 449 -8.18 3.41 16.99
C TYR A 449 -6.76 3.79 17.46
N GLY A 450 -5.84 2.84 17.45
CA GLY A 450 -4.46 3.06 17.85
C GLY A 450 -3.72 4.06 16.95
N MET A 451 -3.91 3.98 15.63
CA MET A 451 -3.30 4.90 14.66
C MET A 451 -3.81 6.34 14.82
N ALA A 452 -5.09 6.52 15.12
CA ALA A 452 -5.64 7.85 15.43
C ALA A 452 -5.03 8.46 16.71
N LEU A 453 -4.74 7.64 17.72
CA LEU A 453 -4.01 8.08 18.91
C LEU A 453 -2.55 8.44 18.60
N LEU A 454 -1.87 7.62 17.79
CA LEU A 454 -0.51 7.91 17.33
C LEU A 454 -0.45 9.23 16.56
N GLU A 455 -1.35 9.44 15.60
CA GLU A 455 -1.44 10.70 14.85
C GLU A 455 -1.65 11.90 15.78
N LYS A 456 -2.59 11.78 16.73
CA LYS A 456 -2.90 12.82 17.73
C LYS A 456 -1.67 13.19 18.56
N TYR A 457 -0.94 12.19 19.09
CA TYR A 457 0.16 12.45 20.02
C TYR A 457 1.46 12.83 19.31
N PHE A 458 1.76 12.24 18.15
CA PHE A 458 2.98 12.55 17.37
C PHE A 458 2.86 13.85 16.56
N GLY A 459 1.63 14.34 16.32
CA GLY A 459 1.40 15.67 15.72
C GLY A 459 2.09 15.84 14.37
N ASN A 460 2.99 16.82 14.26
CA ASN A 460 3.67 17.17 13.01
C ASN A 460 4.94 16.34 12.72
N MET A 461 5.29 15.36 13.56
CA MET A 461 6.42 14.49 13.25
C MET A 461 6.13 13.68 11.98
N TYR A 462 7.15 13.49 11.14
CA TYR A 462 7.06 12.55 10.02
C TYR A 462 6.90 11.14 10.55
N ILE A 463 5.89 10.40 10.09
CA ILE A 463 5.63 9.01 10.48
C ILE A 463 5.94 8.10 9.30
N ASN A 464 6.90 7.20 9.47
CA ASN A 464 7.21 6.11 8.56
C ASN A 464 6.81 4.77 9.17
N LEU A 465 5.97 3.99 8.49
CA LEU A 465 5.53 2.68 8.98
C LEU A 465 6.38 1.56 8.43
N SER A 466 6.60 0.53 9.24
CA SER A 466 7.22 -0.72 8.84
C SER A 466 6.44 -1.90 9.42
N ILE A 467 6.46 -3.05 8.74
CA ILE A 467 5.68 -4.24 9.09
C ILE A 467 4.25 -3.84 9.42
N SER A 468 3.58 -3.25 8.45
CA SER A 468 2.24 -2.67 8.60
C SER A 468 1.30 -3.14 7.50
N PRO A 469 -0.02 -3.22 7.76
CA PRO A 469 -1.01 -3.37 6.70
C PRO A 469 -0.82 -2.29 5.61
N VAL A 470 -1.21 -2.59 4.37
CA VAL A 470 -1.22 -1.57 3.29
C VAL A 470 -2.22 -0.45 3.62
N PHE A 471 -3.32 -0.80 4.25
CA PHE A 471 -4.38 0.12 4.71
C PHE A 471 -4.72 -0.11 6.19
N PRO A 472 -5.20 0.96 6.88
CA PRO A 472 -5.41 2.34 6.47
C PRO A 472 -4.09 3.11 6.28
N ALA A 473 -4.00 3.95 5.24
CA ALA A 473 -2.76 4.63 4.88
C ALA A 473 -2.64 6.07 5.42
N HIS A 474 -3.77 6.75 5.61
CA HIS A 474 -3.86 8.19 5.85
C HIS A 474 -3.25 8.68 7.19
N TYR A 475 -2.87 7.78 8.09
CA TYR A 475 -2.25 8.11 9.38
C TYR A 475 -0.74 8.32 9.30
N ALA A 476 -0.10 7.99 8.18
CA ALA A 476 1.35 8.05 8.05
C ALA A 476 1.80 8.73 6.75
N ASN A 477 3.05 9.19 6.74
CA ASN A 477 3.63 9.87 5.58
C ASN A 477 4.27 8.88 4.61
N SER A 478 4.88 7.79 5.11
CA SER A 478 5.47 6.75 4.28
C SER A 478 5.31 5.37 4.90
N ARG A 479 5.53 4.35 4.07
CA ARG A 479 5.48 2.96 4.47
C ARG A 479 6.58 2.16 3.76
N ARG A 480 7.25 1.29 4.51
CA ARG A 480 8.15 0.27 3.98
C ARG A 480 7.39 -0.63 3.01
N ILE A 481 7.88 -0.72 1.77
CA ILE A 481 7.20 -1.50 0.73
C ILE A 481 7.55 -2.99 0.80
N ALA A 482 8.72 -3.32 1.36
CA ALA A 482 9.25 -4.67 1.53
C ALA A 482 9.89 -4.84 2.92
N CYS A 483 10.33 -6.06 3.30
CA CYS A 483 11.15 -6.29 4.48
C CYS A 483 12.55 -5.67 4.35
N ASP A 484 13.41 -5.92 5.34
CA ASP A 484 14.78 -5.39 5.38
C ASP A 484 15.58 -5.73 4.14
N ALA A 485 16.30 -4.75 3.62
CA ALA A 485 17.13 -4.88 2.43
C ALA A 485 18.56 -4.42 2.71
N TRP A 486 19.52 -5.20 2.26
CA TRP A 486 20.94 -5.00 2.52
C TRP A 486 21.69 -4.57 1.26
N ASN A 487 22.86 -5.16 1.01
CA ASN A 487 23.81 -4.73 0.00
C ASN A 487 23.90 -5.64 -1.25
N LYS A 488 23.26 -6.80 -1.27
CA LYS A 488 23.38 -7.73 -2.38
C LYS A 488 22.29 -7.52 -3.44
N ILE A 489 22.58 -7.93 -4.66
CA ILE A 489 21.64 -7.80 -5.77
C ILE A 489 20.29 -8.50 -5.50
N LYS A 490 20.27 -9.58 -4.71
CA LYS A 490 19.04 -10.26 -4.29
C LYS A 490 18.14 -9.38 -3.42
N ASP A 491 18.73 -8.49 -2.61
CA ASP A 491 17.99 -7.56 -1.75
C ASP A 491 17.40 -6.43 -2.59
N THR A 492 18.17 -5.96 -3.59
CA THR A 492 17.68 -5.02 -4.62
C THR A 492 16.51 -5.63 -5.40
N GLU A 493 16.64 -6.87 -5.87
CA GLU A 493 15.58 -7.58 -6.58
C GLU A 493 14.33 -7.74 -5.70
N TYR A 494 14.49 -8.06 -4.41
CA TYR A 494 13.40 -8.22 -3.48
C TYR A 494 12.64 -6.90 -3.24
N THR A 495 13.34 -5.80 -3.01
CA THR A 495 12.71 -4.47 -2.88
C THR A 495 11.97 -4.08 -4.16
N LEU A 496 12.59 -4.29 -5.32
CA LEU A 496 11.99 -3.97 -6.61
C LEU A 496 10.84 -4.91 -6.99
N ASN A 497 10.76 -6.12 -6.45
CA ASN A 497 9.56 -6.95 -6.56
C ASN A 497 8.35 -6.24 -5.94
N ALA A 498 8.49 -5.68 -4.76
CA ALA A 498 7.43 -4.90 -4.14
C ALA A 498 7.11 -3.62 -4.93
N THR A 499 8.14 -2.92 -5.44
CA THR A 499 7.95 -1.74 -6.32
C THR A 499 7.25 -2.12 -7.63
N SER A 500 7.56 -3.29 -8.23
CA SER A 500 6.94 -3.76 -9.48
C SER A 500 5.41 -3.82 -9.43
N TYR A 501 4.84 -4.10 -8.26
CA TYR A 501 3.40 -4.32 -8.14
C TYR A 501 2.74 -3.46 -7.06
N GLY A 502 3.54 -2.70 -6.30
CA GLY A 502 3.10 -1.82 -5.23
C GLY A 502 3.45 -0.33 -5.42
N TRP A 503 4.05 0.09 -6.56
CA TRP A 503 4.45 1.50 -6.82
C TRP A 503 3.28 2.48 -6.58
N TRP A 504 2.05 2.09 -6.91
CA TRP A 504 0.83 2.89 -6.80
C TRP A 504 0.53 3.33 -5.35
N GLN A 505 1.19 2.74 -4.34
CA GLN A 505 1.04 3.13 -2.94
C GLN A 505 1.56 4.56 -2.70
N ASP A 506 2.37 5.14 -3.60
CA ASP A 506 2.74 6.56 -3.60
C ASP A 506 1.55 7.52 -3.80
N ARG A 507 0.35 6.98 -4.09
CA ARG A 507 -0.89 7.75 -4.16
C ARG A 507 -1.61 7.83 -2.81
N ILE A 508 -1.40 6.86 -1.93
CA ILE A 508 -2.07 6.73 -0.63
C ILE A 508 -1.16 7.10 0.54
N TYR A 509 0.15 7.07 0.33
CA TYR A 509 1.18 7.67 1.18
C TYR A 509 1.85 8.81 0.43
N ASN A 510 2.56 9.70 1.13
CA ASN A 510 3.37 10.71 0.45
C ASN A 510 4.52 10.04 -0.32
N TYR A 511 5.13 8.98 0.27
CA TYR A 511 6.25 8.25 -0.31
C TYR A 511 6.21 6.78 0.10
N ASN A 512 6.76 5.90 -0.77
CA ASN A 512 7.15 4.55 -0.40
C ASN A 512 8.53 4.57 0.28
N ASP A 513 8.86 3.52 1.04
CA ASP A 513 10.16 3.33 1.65
C ASP A 513 10.80 2.04 1.15
N ALA A 514 11.97 2.17 0.51
CA ALA A 514 12.76 1.05 -0.03
C ALA A 514 13.71 0.42 0.99
N ASP A 515 13.68 0.88 2.25
CA ASP A 515 14.64 0.58 3.28
C ASP A 515 16.04 1.20 3.06
N HIS A 516 16.89 1.08 4.08
CA HIS A 516 18.25 1.60 4.08
C HIS A 516 19.14 0.95 2.99
N ILE A 517 20.02 1.75 2.41
CA ILE A 517 20.96 1.35 1.38
C ILE A 517 22.31 1.10 2.04
N VAL A 518 22.85 -0.12 1.95
CA VAL A 518 24.16 -0.50 2.44
C VAL A 518 25.09 -0.72 1.25
N LEU A 519 26.28 -0.14 1.28
CA LEU A 519 27.21 -0.13 0.14
C LEU A 519 28.43 -1.03 0.32
N ARG A 520 28.89 -1.21 1.57
CA ARG A 520 30.06 -2.04 1.89
C ARG A 520 29.87 -3.49 1.43
N GLU A 521 30.98 -4.19 1.17
CA GLU A 521 31.00 -5.61 0.84
C GLU A 521 30.15 -6.02 -0.37
N ALA A 522 29.88 -5.07 -1.27
CA ALA A 522 29.14 -5.29 -2.51
C ALA A 522 30.01 -4.89 -3.72
N SER A 523 29.69 -5.34 -4.91
CA SER A 523 30.31 -4.82 -6.13
C SER A 523 29.83 -3.39 -6.42
N GLU A 524 30.57 -2.65 -7.25
CA GLU A 524 30.13 -1.32 -7.70
C GLU A 524 28.81 -1.37 -8.48
N GLY A 525 28.58 -2.43 -9.24
CA GLY A 525 27.29 -2.67 -9.91
C GLY A 525 26.14 -2.84 -8.92
N GLU A 526 26.35 -3.64 -7.86
CA GLU A 526 25.36 -3.81 -6.80
C GLU A 526 25.10 -2.47 -6.05
N ASN A 527 26.13 -1.64 -5.85
CA ASN A 527 25.94 -0.30 -5.27
C ASN A 527 25.06 0.59 -6.17
N ARG A 528 25.36 0.67 -7.47
CA ARG A 528 24.51 1.42 -8.42
C ARG A 528 23.09 0.91 -8.43
N ALA A 529 22.91 -0.41 -8.50
CA ALA A 529 21.59 -1.04 -8.50
C ALA A 529 20.82 -0.73 -7.22
N ARG A 530 21.45 -0.87 -6.03
CA ARG A 530 20.78 -0.63 -4.75
C ARG A 530 20.40 0.84 -4.56
N ILE A 531 21.27 1.79 -4.92
CA ILE A 531 20.98 3.23 -4.90
C ILE A 531 19.83 3.56 -5.86
N THR A 532 19.91 3.07 -7.09
CA THR A 532 18.85 3.31 -8.08
C THR A 532 17.52 2.74 -7.61
N SER A 533 17.49 1.55 -6.98
CA SER A 533 16.26 0.95 -6.46
C SER A 533 15.64 1.81 -5.34
N GLY A 534 16.44 2.39 -4.45
CA GLY A 534 15.97 3.33 -3.44
C GLY A 534 15.31 4.56 -4.06
N ILE A 535 16.02 5.21 -4.99
CA ILE A 535 15.55 6.42 -5.69
C ILE A 535 14.23 6.20 -6.43
N ILE A 536 14.09 5.09 -7.16
CA ILE A 536 12.90 4.82 -7.98
C ILE A 536 11.72 4.25 -7.17
N THR A 537 11.94 3.94 -5.89
CA THR A 537 10.88 3.45 -5.00
C THR A 537 10.26 4.56 -4.16
N GLY A 538 11.07 5.52 -3.65
CA GLY A 538 10.55 6.61 -2.82
C GLY A 538 11.61 7.30 -1.97
N ILE A 539 11.56 7.18 -0.62
CA ILE A 539 12.54 7.83 0.26
C ILE A 539 13.94 7.24 0.06
N TYR A 540 14.96 8.09 0.23
CA TYR A 540 16.36 7.78 -0.09
C TYR A 540 17.24 7.82 1.14
N ILE A 541 17.36 6.67 1.81
CA ILE A 541 18.05 6.52 3.11
C ILE A 541 19.24 5.58 2.95
N CYS A 542 20.44 5.99 3.37
CA CYS A 542 21.60 5.10 3.47
C CYS A 542 21.74 4.50 4.89
N GLY A 543 22.58 3.46 5.05
CA GLY A 543 22.67 2.73 6.31
C GLY A 543 24.05 2.20 6.65
N ASP A 544 25.12 2.70 6.00
CA ASP A 544 26.50 2.31 6.35
C ASP A 544 27.00 2.98 7.62
N ASP A 545 28.02 2.40 8.25
CA ASP A 545 28.74 2.99 9.40
C ASP A 545 29.77 3.99 8.91
N PHE A 546 29.51 5.27 9.13
CA PHE A 546 30.41 6.39 8.81
C PHE A 546 31.14 6.94 10.04
N SER A 547 31.02 6.31 11.21
CA SER A 547 31.75 6.69 12.42
C SER A 547 33.29 6.48 12.27
N SER A 548 34.06 6.94 13.22
CA SER A 548 35.51 6.73 13.25
C SER A 548 35.87 5.21 13.31
N GLY A 549 35.02 4.41 13.95
CA GLY A 549 35.14 2.96 14.02
C GLY A 549 34.61 2.22 12.80
N GLY A 550 33.95 2.90 11.87
CA GLY A 550 33.37 2.32 10.67
C GLY A 550 34.40 1.98 9.59
N PRO A 551 34.06 1.03 8.66
CA PRO A 551 34.98 0.64 7.59
C PRO A 551 35.32 1.83 6.66
N ALA A 552 36.60 2.00 6.29
CA ALA A 552 36.99 3.00 5.31
C ALA A 552 36.31 2.81 3.94
N GLU A 553 35.98 1.57 3.58
CA GLU A 553 35.22 1.22 2.39
C GLU A 553 33.83 1.89 2.38
N SER A 554 33.10 1.90 3.51
CA SER A 554 31.78 2.55 3.62
C SER A 554 31.88 4.04 3.22
N LYS A 555 32.86 4.75 3.75
CA LYS A 555 33.09 6.19 3.48
C LYS A 555 33.46 6.43 2.02
N SER A 556 34.44 5.70 1.49
CA SER A 556 34.88 5.86 0.09
C SER A 556 33.78 5.56 -0.92
N ARG A 557 32.94 4.55 -0.64
CA ARG A 557 31.79 4.22 -1.50
C ARG A 557 30.68 5.27 -1.39
N ALA A 558 30.37 5.75 -0.20
CA ALA A 558 29.40 6.81 -0.02
C ALA A 558 29.82 8.08 -0.79
N GLU A 559 31.08 8.54 -0.66
CA GLU A 559 31.60 9.68 -1.41
C GLU A 559 31.58 9.48 -2.91
N LYS A 560 31.80 8.24 -3.41
CA LYS A 560 31.79 7.93 -4.84
C LYS A 560 30.37 7.88 -5.41
N PHE A 561 29.43 7.27 -4.72
CA PHE A 561 28.14 6.90 -5.29
C PHE A 561 26.97 7.79 -4.81
N LEU A 562 26.95 8.22 -3.53
CA LEU A 562 25.84 9.04 -2.99
C LEU A 562 25.96 10.53 -3.37
N THR A 563 27.12 10.97 -3.87
CA THR A 563 27.35 12.38 -4.26
C THR A 563 27.22 12.64 -5.77
N ASN A 564 26.65 11.70 -6.54
CA ASN A 564 26.45 11.90 -7.99
C ASN A 564 25.23 12.80 -8.24
N PRO A 565 25.42 14.08 -8.64
CA PRO A 565 24.31 15.02 -8.77
C PRO A 565 23.33 14.66 -9.89
N ARG A 566 23.77 13.91 -10.93
CA ARG A 566 22.89 13.47 -12.00
C ARG A 566 21.92 12.40 -11.54
N VAL A 567 22.40 11.49 -10.70
CA VAL A 567 21.60 10.39 -10.12
C VAL A 567 20.67 10.95 -9.05
N ASN A 568 21.16 11.81 -8.16
CA ASN A 568 20.40 12.41 -7.08
C ASN A 568 19.28 13.34 -7.60
N ALA A 569 19.43 13.96 -8.78
CA ALA A 569 18.36 14.73 -9.41
C ALA A 569 17.11 13.90 -9.75
N ALA A 570 17.22 12.58 -9.85
CA ALA A 570 16.11 11.67 -10.06
C ALA A 570 15.39 11.27 -8.75
N ALA A 571 15.95 11.60 -7.59
CA ALA A 571 15.38 11.30 -6.26
C ALA A 571 14.24 12.28 -5.92
N THR A 572 13.09 12.11 -6.56
CA THR A 572 11.93 13.01 -6.40
C THR A 572 10.88 12.49 -5.41
N GLY A 573 11.04 11.25 -4.93
CA GLY A 573 10.06 10.55 -4.09
C GLY A 573 8.97 9.84 -4.88
N GLU A 574 8.89 10.06 -6.18
CA GLU A 574 7.95 9.35 -7.06
C GLU A 574 8.36 7.88 -7.21
N ALA A 575 7.42 6.98 -7.01
CA ALA A 575 7.62 5.56 -7.33
C ALA A 575 7.48 5.32 -8.83
N PHE A 576 8.52 4.72 -9.44
CA PHE A 576 8.48 4.39 -10.86
C PHE A 576 7.61 3.16 -11.09
N ARG A 577 6.78 3.19 -12.11
CA ARG A 577 5.97 2.04 -12.51
C ARG A 577 6.79 1.05 -13.33
N PRO A 578 6.48 -0.26 -13.27
CA PRO A 578 7.13 -1.26 -14.11
C PRO A 578 6.76 -1.04 -15.58
N VAL A 579 7.68 -1.34 -16.48
CA VAL A 579 7.38 -1.32 -17.93
C VAL A 579 6.50 -2.49 -18.30
N GLU A 580 6.79 -3.67 -17.77
CA GLU A 580 6.03 -4.89 -17.94
C GLU A 580 5.44 -5.36 -16.61
N GLY A 581 4.64 -6.44 -16.61
CA GLY A 581 4.05 -7.03 -15.41
C GLY A 581 3.82 -8.52 -15.65
N ASP A 582 4.86 -9.30 -15.89
CA ASP A 582 4.75 -10.69 -16.31
C ASP A 582 5.47 -11.70 -15.42
N GLY A 583 6.05 -11.25 -14.29
CA GLY A 583 6.85 -12.08 -13.40
C GLY A 583 6.25 -12.33 -12.02
N ILE A 584 6.67 -13.44 -11.41
CA ILE A 584 6.49 -13.74 -9.98
C ILE A 584 7.68 -13.23 -9.14
N ARG A 585 8.64 -12.59 -9.80
CA ARG A 585 9.81 -11.91 -9.25
C ARG A 585 9.73 -10.43 -9.61
N SER A 586 10.77 -9.69 -9.29
CA SER A 586 10.88 -8.30 -9.73
C SER A 586 10.88 -8.19 -11.25
N GLU A 587 10.15 -7.19 -11.75
CA GLU A 587 10.41 -6.66 -13.08
C GLU A 587 11.82 -6.07 -13.13
N ASP A 588 12.39 -5.97 -14.33
CA ASP A 588 13.75 -5.43 -14.51
C ASP A 588 13.77 -4.04 -15.15
N GLN A 589 12.62 -3.51 -15.58
CA GLN A 589 12.51 -2.22 -16.24
C GLN A 589 11.43 -1.35 -15.55
N PHE A 590 11.81 -0.11 -15.24
CA PHE A 590 10.96 0.84 -14.54
C PHE A 590 11.03 2.22 -15.21
N VAL A 591 9.90 2.91 -15.27
CA VAL A 591 9.79 4.22 -15.91
C VAL A 591 9.01 5.21 -15.01
N SER A 592 9.54 6.45 -14.90
CA SER A 592 8.85 7.54 -14.21
C SER A 592 7.74 8.12 -15.07
N ARG A 593 6.84 8.89 -14.46
CA ARG A 593 6.02 9.84 -15.20
C ARG A 593 6.90 10.97 -15.76
N PRO A 594 6.53 11.58 -16.89
CA PRO A 594 7.23 12.76 -17.41
C PRO A 594 7.11 13.93 -16.41
N ARG A 595 8.24 14.55 -16.08
CA ARG A 595 8.29 15.74 -15.26
C ARG A 595 9.27 16.75 -15.86
N ASP A 596 8.83 17.99 -16.10
CA ASP A 596 9.63 19.06 -16.70
C ASP A 596 10.35 18.65 -18.01
N GLY A 597 9.66 17.85 -18.83
CA GLY A 597 10.19 17.33 -20.09
C GLY A 597 11.23 16.21 -19.95
N VAL A 598 11.40 15.66 -18.76
CA VAL A 598 12.27 14.51 -18.48
C VAL A 598 11.43 13.31 -18.08
N THR A 599 11.75 12.16 -18.66
CA THR A 599 11.31 10.83 -18.21
C THR A 599 12.53 10.06 -17.74
N TYR A 600 12.49 9.49 -16.56
CA TYR A 600 13.54 8.61 -16.06
C TYR A 600 13.21 7.15 -16.36
N TYR A 601 14.25 6.38 -16.69
CA TYR A 601 14.12 4.95 -17.00
C TYR A 601 15.29 4.17 -16.41
N ALA A 602 14.97 3.15 -15.63
CA ALA A 602 15.93 2.26 -15.01
C ALA A 602 15.75 0.83 -15.55
N VAL A 603 16.87 0.16 -15.89
CA VAL A 603 16.86 -1.23 -16.31
C VAL A 603 17.95 -2.01 -15.58
N PHE A 604 17.56 -3.06 -14.89
CA PHE A 604 18.37 -3.85 -13.97
C PHE A 604 18.78 -5.19 -14.59
N ASN A 605 19.91 -5.69 -14.14
CA ASN A 605 20.33 -7.05 -14.37
C ASN A 605 20.60 -7.76 -13.03
N TYR A 606 19.72 -8.65 -12.64
CA TYR A 606 19.85 -9.41 -11.37
C TYR A 606 20.74 -10.64 -11.48
N SER A 607 21.19 -11.03 -12.70
CA SER A 607 22.06 -12.18 -12.91
C SER A 607 23.54 -11.86 -12.75
N ASP A 608 24.36 -12.90 -12.61
CA ASP A 608 25.82 -12.73 -12.50
C ASP A 608 26.50 -12.33 -13.82
N LYS A 609 25.86 -12.61 -14.96
CA LYS A 609 26.43 -12.40 -16.29
C LYS A 609 25.78 -11.18 -16.96
N GLU A 610 26.53 -10.58 -17.87
CA GLU A 610 26.00 -9.54 -18.76
C GLU A 610 24.75 -10.05 -19.48
N THR A 611 23.73 -9.19 -19.59
CA THR A 611 22.51 -9.47 -20.34
C THR A 611 22.23 -8.33 -21.31
N ARG A 612 21.44 -8.63 -22.34
CA ARG A 612 20.91 -7.63 -23.27
C ARG A 612 19.43 -7.38 -23.00
N ARG A 613 19.02 -6.15 -23.15
CA ARG A 613 17.61 -5.74 -23.06
C ARG A 613 17.29 -4.79 -24.20
N THR A 614 16.07 -4.90 -24.70
CA THR A 614 15.54 -3.98 -25.70
C THR A 614 14.86 -2.80 -25.02
N ILE A 615 15.32 -1.59 -25.32
CA ILE A 615 14.58 -0.36 -25.02
C ILE A 615 13.60 -0.13 -26.18
N ASP A 616 12.30 -0.21 -25.91
CA ASP A 616 11.25 0.18 -26.86
C ASP A 616 10.56 1.47 -26.36
N PRO A 617 10.77 2.62 -27.05
CA PRO A 617 10.13 3.88 -26.66
C PRO A 617 8.61 3.80 -26.48
N ARG A 618 7.93 2.96 -27.27
CA ARG A 618 6.47 2.77 -27.16
C ARG A 618 6.07 2.12 -25.84
N ARG A 619 6.87 1.12 -25.40
CA ARG A 619 6.63 0.45 -24.10
C ARG A 619 6.91 1.37 -22.92
N LEU A 620 7.74 2.40 -23.09
CA LEU A 620 7.99 3.46 -22.12
C LEU A 620 6.91 4.55 -22.13
N GLY A 621 5.92 4.49 -23.03
CA GLY A 621 4.88 5.52 -23.16
C GLY A 621 5.35 6.77 -23.91
N LEU A 622 6.47 6.69 -24.63
CA LEU A 622 7.01 7.78 -25.45
C LEU A 622 6.37 7.80 -26.85
N ASP A 623 6.28 8.99 -27.46
CA ASP A 623 5.74 9.17 -28.82
C ASP A 623 6.62 8.45 -29.84
N PRO A 624 6.12 7.41 -30.54
CA PRO A 624 6.92 6.63 -31.47
C PRO A 624 7.36 7.41 -32.72
N ALA A 625 6.77 8.59 -32.97
CA ALA A 625 7.15 9.46 -34.09
C ALA A 625 8.32 10.39 -33.75
N ALA A 626 8.64 10.55 -32.46
CA ALA A 626 9.69 11.44 -31.98
C ALA A 626 11.05 10.74 -31.82
N GLU A 627 12.09 11.55 -31.76
CA GLU A 627 13.46 11.13 -31.42
C GLU A 627 13.78 11.58 -30.00
N TYR A 628 14.51 10.74 -29.26
CA TYR A 628 14.82 10.98 -27.86
C TYR A 628 16.30 10.82 -27.58
N ASP A 629 16.83 11.70 -26.71
CA ASP A 629 18.15 11.60 -26.11
C ASP A 629 18.05 10.88 -24.77
N PHE A 630 18.76 9.76 -24.64
CA PHE A 630 18.88 8.96 -23.42
C PHE A 630 20.24 9.21 -22.81
N LYS A 631 20.30 9.97 -21.74
CA LYS A 631 21.54 10.22 -20.98
C LYS A 631 21.66 9.23 -19.84
N GLU A 632 22.65 8.34 -19.88
CA GLU A 632 22.96 7.42 -18.79
C GLU A 632 23.54 8.19 -17.60
N LEU A 633 22.94 8.06 -16.42
CA LEU A 633 23.22 8.95 -15.28
C LEU A 633 24.49 8.55 -14.52
N TRP A 634 24.84 7.26 -14.51
CA TRP A 634 26.05 6.76 -13.85
C TRP A 634 27.29 7.03 -14.68
N SER A 635 27.30 6.64 -15.96
CA SER A 635 28.45 6.82 -16.84
C SER A 635 28.52 8.19 -17.50
N GLY A 636 27.37 8.82 -17.77
CA GLY A 636 27.26 10.04 -18.55
C GLY A 636 27.20 9.82 -20.06
N GLU A 637 27.14 8.56 -20.52
CA GLU A 637 26.99 8.22 -21.92
C GLU A 637 25.64 8.67 -22.49
N HIS A 638 25.61 8.95 -23.79
CA HIS A 638 24.41 9.35 -24.52
C HIS A 638 24.06 8.33 -25.60
N LEU A 639 22.76 8.05 -25.72
CA LEU A 639 22.17 7.21 -26.75
C LEU A 639 20.98 7.94 -27.36
N THR A 640 20.94 8.07 -28.67
CA THR A 640 19.80 8.66 -29.37
C THR A 640 18.94 7.57 -29.98
N LEU A 641 17.64 7.54 -29.62
CA LEU A 641 16.72 6.52 -30.07
C LEU A 641 15.46 7.13 -30.75
N ARG A 642 15.09 6.56 -31.85
CA ARG A 642 13.77 6.74 -32.50
C ARG A 642 13.05 5.39 -32.66
N ARG A 643 13.77 4.28 -32.55
CA ARG A 643 13.29 2.89 -32.74
C ARG A 643 13.81 2.03 -31.59
N PRO A 644 13.21 0.86 -31.35
CA PRO A 644 13.75 -0.09 -30.38
C PRO A 644 15.25 -0.38 -30.64
N ALA A 645 16.03 -0.41 -29.55
CA ALA A 645 17.46 -0.68 -29.59
C ALA A 645 17.87 -1.61 -28.45
N GLU A 646 18.85 -2.47 -28.73
CA GLU A 646 19.45 -3.31 -27.68
C GLU A 646 20.53 -2.55 -26.91
N ILE A 647 20.52 -2.71 -25.61
CA ILE A 647 21.58 -2.27 -24.69
C ILE A 647 22.14 -3.45 -23.91
N SER A 648 23.42 -3.35 -23.54
CA SER A 648 24.08 -4.29 -22.66
C SER A 648 24.08 -3.77 -21.22
N ILE A 649 23.78 -4.67 -20.26
CA ILE A 649 23.78 -4.41 -18.84
C ILE A 649 24.71 -5.41 -18.18
N PRO A 650 25.80 -4.96 -17.52
CA PRO A 650 26.70 -5.86 -16.80
C PRO A 650 25.96 -6.70 -15.75
N GLY A 651 26.56 -7.81 -15.34
CA GLY A 651 25.98 -8.65 -14.29
C GLY A 651 25.87 -7.89 -12.95
N LYS A 652 24.76 -8.07 -12.23
CA LYS A 652 24.46 -7.43 -10.93
C LYS A 652 24.59 -5.91 -10.98
N ASP A 653 23.99 -5.28 -11.99
CA ASP A 653 24.14 -3.84 -12.25
C ASP A 653 22.83 -3.24 -12.77
N VAL A 654 22.86 -1.94 -13.06
CA VAL A 654 21.76 -1.15 -13.61
C VAL A 654 22.26 -0.19 -14.67
N ARG A 655 21.40 0.13 -15.64
CA ARG A 655 21.49 1.33 -16.46
C ARG A 655 20.36 2.27 -16.08
N PHE A 656 20.69 3.54 -15.83
CA PHE A 656 19.73 4.52 -15.36
C PHE A 656 19.77 5.77 -16.22
N TYR A 657 18.70 6.04 -16.95
CA TYR A 657 18.62 7.07 -17.97
C TYR A 657 17.70 8.23 -17.60
N ALA A 658 18.11 9.43 -17.98
CA ALA A 658 17.23 10.58 -18.16
C ALA A 658 16.93 10.72 -19.65
N ILE A 659 15.66 10.73 -20.03
CA ILE A 659 15.16 10.76 -21.40
C ILE A 659 14.57 12.14 -21.68
N ARG A 660 14.99 12.77 -22.77
CA ARG A 660 14.44 14.05 -23.27
C ARG A 660 14.06 13.90 -24.73
N ARG A 661 12.94 14.52 -25.11
CA ARG A 661 12.59 14.67 -26.52
C ARG A 661 13.56 15.64 -27.19
N ARG A 662 14.01 15.32 -28.41
CA ARG A 662 14.79 16.21 -29.27
C ARG A 662 13.94 17.18 -30.04
#